data_6ac6521c576ffa32d4202dd263bad5d5
#
_entry.id   6ac6521c576ffa32d4202dd263bad5d5
#
_cell.length_a   1.000
_cell.length_b   1.000
_cell.length_c   1.000
_cell.angle_alpha   90.00
_cell.angle_beta   90.00
_cell.angle_gamma   90.00
#
_symmetry.space_group_name_H-M   'P 1'
#
loop_
_entity.id
_entity.type
_entity.pdbx_description
1 polymer ?
#
loop_
_entity_poly.entity_id
_entity_poly.type
_entity_poly.pdbx_seq_one_letter_code
_entity_poly.pdbx_strand_id
1 'polypeptide(L)'
;MKKISLFAVALIVAASMSAQVDDNEVLMTVNGEPSTVGEFLYIYQKNNQEAQVDQKSIEEYVELFTNFKLKVAAAKEAGIDTTAAFRKELEGYRRQATPKYMNDPESEEAVIQKAYGRMLNDRRVSHIAVRCVDVAREDAEVQAARQKIEQIRQRVTTGITVTTGKGRKQKTVQMPPEDFNQVALEVSDDPAAKDNAGHIGFVRPFRFVFPFEEATYNTPVGEVSEVFVTPFGFHILKVEEEIPHLEVQAAHIMKMTPKGNDSIETVAKQQIDSIYQLLLNGADFNQTAVQNSDDRGSAMRGGDLGFFGRGQMVPEFEEAAFSMQEGELSKPFKSQYGWHIIKRGMTRGTADLADIREEVKKNINRSEYRQLVNQGFVDKLRKDYGVTDYPEAVEALSNAWVAAQGNDSAFFAGTTDKFDALCLIDGKRFTQQDLVEYIRQNPFATTKKLDAYIPEKYNMFIEKQLRAIEDSNLENKYPELKNLMQEYHDGILLFEISLKEVWDKATQDTAGITEFFNRNKKNYKWDAPRYKGCIVYAKDKKVAKAAQQIIKTANPDSVAAYINNRLNTDSVKNVRFERGIWKKGDNKAVDRLAFKDKKNGYTPSEELPVEILIGKKLKAPQEYTDERGRVTSDYQDYLEQQWVQQLRKKYPVVVNKEVLDKIK
;
A
#
# COMPACT_ATOMS: atom_id res chain seq x y z
N MET A 1 6.02 -39.40 -2.59
CA MET A 1 5.40 -39.46 -3.92
C MET A 1 3.92 -39.85 -3.78
N LYS A 2 3.00 -38.93 -3.90
CA LYS A 2 1.52 -38.97 -4.04
C LYS A 2 0.86 -37.87 -3.21
N LYS A 3 0.90 -36.62 -3.67
CA LYS A 3 0.00 -35.53 -3.29
C LYS A 3 0.22 -34.27 -4.18
N ILE A 4 0.45 -34.47 -5.48
CA ILE A 4 0.50 -33.37 -6.46
C ILE A 4 -0.35 -33.85 -7.65
N SER A 5 -1.65 -33.89 -7.51
CA SER A 5 -2.56 -34.22 -8.65
C SER A 5 -4.02 -33.83 -8.41
N LEU A 6 -4.34 -32.85 -7.55
CA LEU A 6 -5.75 -32.43 -7.38
C LEU A 6 -6.03 -30.95 -7.68
N PHE A 7 -5.02 -30.14 -8.00
CA PHE A 7 -5.26 -28.72 -8.35
C PHE A 7 -5.24 -28.41 -9.87
N ALA A 8 -4.81 -29.38 -10.69
CA ALA A 8 -4.78 -29.20 -12.16
C ALA A 8 -6.07 -29.63 -12.88
N VAL A 9 -7.00 -30.27 -12.20
CA VAL A 9 -8.24 -30.79 -12.84
C VAL A 9 -9.41 -29.80 -12.75
N ALA A 10 -9.41 -28.89 -11.77
CA ALA A 10 -10.47 -27.88 -11.63
C ALA A 10 -10.35 -26.71 -12.64
N LEU A 11 -9.13 -26.45 -13.18
CA LEU A 11 -8.93 -25.41 -14.19
C LEU A 11 -9.27 -25.86 -15.62
N ILE A 12 -9.35 -27.17 -15.88
CA ILE A 12 -9.64 -27.71 -17.21
C ILE A 12 -11.14 -27.79 -17.49
N VAL A 13 -11.98 -27.88 -16.46
CA VAL A 13 -13.45 -27.95 -16.63
C VAL A 13 -14.07 -26.56 -16.85
N ALA A 14 -13.48 -25.49 -16.31
CA ALA A 14 -13.92 -24.12 -16.59
C ALA A 14 -13.52 -23.63 -17.99
N ALA A 15 -12.41 -24.13 -18.54
CA ALA A 15 -11.95 -23.79 -19.90
C ALA A 15 -12.73 -24.51 -21.02
N SER A 16 -13.49 -25.58 -20.73
CA SER A 16 -14.21 -26.33 -21.74
C SER A 16 -15.64 -25.85 -22.02
N MET A 17 -16.20 -24.96 -21.19
CA MET A 17 -17.52 -24.34 -21.46
C MET A 17 -17.42 -22.94 -22.12
N SER A 18 -16.27 -22.26 -22.05
CA SER A 18 -16.06 -20.93 -22.66
C SER A 18 -15.56 -20.95 -24.10
N ALA A 19 -15.34 -22.13 -24.69
CA ALA A 19 -14.74 -22.24 -26.04
C ALA A 19 -15.73 -22.06 -27.19
N GLN A 20 -17.00 -21.77 -26.95
CA GLN A 20 -18.02 -21.71 -28.00
C GLN A 20 -18.69 -20.36 -28.22
N VAL A 21 -18.50 -19.37 -27.33
CA VAL A 21 -19.12 -18.05 -27.48
C VAL A 21 -18.07 -16.97 -27.35
N ASP A 22 -18.03 -16.04 -28.30
CA ASP A 22 -17.16 -14.87 -28.25
C ASP A 22 -17.69 -13.89 -27.17
N ASP A 23 -16.84 -13.51 -26.22
CA ASP A 23 -17.16 -12.53 -25.19
C ASP A 23 -17.65 -11.19 -25.76
N ASN A 24 -17.27 -10.87 -27.00
CA ASN A 24 -17.71 -9.66 -27.71
C ASN A 24 -19.05 -9.83 -28.43
N GLU A 25 -19.63 -11.05 -28.49
CA GLU A 25 -20.92 -11.29 -29.12
C GLU A 25 -22.01 -10.57 -28.33
N VAL A 26 -22.91 -9.88 -29.05
CA VAL A 26 -23.99 -9.10 -28.40
C VAL A 26 -25.06 -10.04 -27.88
N LEU A 27 -25.21 -10.11 -26.57
CA LEU A 27 -26.26 -10.88 -25.87
C LEU A 27 -27.62 -10.18 -25.94
N MET A 28 -27.62 -8.87 -25.74
CA MET A 28 -28.84 -8.08 -25.74
C MET A 28 -28.61 -6.62 -26.09
N THR A 29 -29.67 -5.93 -26.44
CA THR A 29 -29.67 -4.47 -26.58
C THR A 29 -30.81 -3.88 -25.74
N VAL A 30 -30.52 -2.75 -25.09
CA VAL A 30 -31.51 -1.93 -24.37
C VAL A 30 -31.42 -0.51 -24.90
N ASN A 31 -32.52 0.00 -25.44
CA ASN A 31 -32.56 1.32 -26.08
C ASN A 31 -31.48 1.49 -27.19
N GLY A 32 -31.18 0.39 -27.90
CA GLY A 32 -30.15 0.37 -28.95
C GLY A 32 -28.72 0.21 -28.45
N GLU A 33 -28.44 0.31 -27.16
CA GLU A 33 -27.11 0.06 -26.60
C GLU A 33 -26.87 -1.44 -26.39
N PRO A 34 -25.76 -1.98 -26.92
CA PRO A 34 -25.46 -3.40 -26.81
C PRO A 34 -24.85 -3.73 -25.44
N SER A 35 -25.18 -4.92 -24.93
CA SER A 35 -24.45 -5.60 -23.85
C SER A 35 -23.93 -6.93 -24.37
N THR A 36 -22.65 -7.17 -24.13
CA THR A 36 -21.95 -8.37 -24.65
C THR A 36 -22.09 -9.56 -23.69
N VAL A 37 -21.78 -10.76 -24.23
CA VAL A 37 -21.69 -11.99 -23.44
C VAL A 37 -20.68 -11.83 -22.31
N GLY A 38 -19.48 -11.30 -22.59
CA GLY A 38 -18.42 -11.10 -21.58
C GLY A 38 -18.87 -10.19 -20.44
N GLU A 39 -19.56 -9.07 -20.74
CA GLU A 39 -20.12 -8.19 -19.71
C GLU A 39 -21.15 -8.91 -18.84
N PHE A 40 -22.07 -9.63 -19.45
CA PHE A 40 -23.10 -10.39 -18.73
C PHE A 40 -22.50 -11.48 -17.86
N LEU A 41 -21.62 -12.33 -18.41
CA LEU A 41 -21.00 -13.43 -17.68
C LEU A 41 -20.11 -12.94 -16.53
N TYR A 42 -19.39 -11.83 -16.72
CA TYR A 42 -18.60 -11.23 -15.65
C TYR A 42 -19.46 -10.89 -14.42
N ILE A 43 -20.60 -10.21 -14.64
CA ILE A 43 -21.50 -9.82 -13.56
C ILE A 43 -22.24 -11.05 -12.99
N TYR A 44 -22.67 -11.97 -13.85
CA TYR A 44 -23.34 -13.21 -13.46
C TYR A 44 -22.45 -14.06 -12.55
N GLN A 45 -21.21 -14.34 -12.95
CA GLN A 45 -20.27 -15.17 -12.18
C GLN A 45 -19.91 -14.54 -10.85
N LYS A 46 -19.70 -13.21 -10.83
CA LYS A 46 -19.39 -12.47 -9.61
C LYS A 46 -20.52 -12.55 -8.57
N ASN A 47 -21.77 -12.47 -9.04
CA ASN A 47 -22.94 -12.43 -8.17
C ASN A 47 -23.61 -13.80 -7.95
N ASN A 48 -23.09 -14.86 -8.55
CA ASN A 48 -23.66 -16.20 -8.47
C ASN A 48 -22.61 -17.26 -8.09
N GLN A 49 -21.74 -16.93 -7.12
CA GLN A 49 -20.67 -17.83 -6.63
C GLN A 49 -21.25 -19.04 -5.90
N GLU A 50 -20.54 -20.17 -5.93
CA GLU A 50 -20.97 -21.46 -5.33
C GLU A 50 -21.35 -21.39 -3.84
N ALA A 51 -20.87 -20.40 -3.11
CA ALA A 51 -21.17 -20.19 -1.69
C ALA A 51 -22.50 -19.47 -1.42
N GLN A 52 -23.26 -19.05 -2.44
CA GLN A 52 -24.52 -18.33 -2.26
C GLN A 52 -25.70 -19.29 -2.14
N VAL A 53 -26.59 -19.01 -1.17
CA VAL A 53 -27.78 -19.84 -0.85
C VAL A 53 -28.84 -19.76 -1.96
N ASP A 54 -28.88 -18.68 -2.74
CA ASP A 54 -29.89 -18.40 -3.77
C ASP A 54 -29.23 -18.23 -5.17
N GLN A 55 -28.58 -19.27 -5.68
CA GLN A 55 -28.06 -19.26 -7.07
C GLN A 55 -29.23 -19.18 -8.07
N LYS A 56 -29.09 -18.27 -9.05
CA LYS A 56 -30.07 -18.06 -10.11
C LYS A 56 -29.61 -18.68 -11.41
N SER A 57 -30.56 -19.22 -12.18
CA SER A 57 -30.25 -19.67 -13.54
C SER A 57 -29.87 -18.49 -14.44
N ILE A 58 -29.22 -18.78 -15.56
CA ILE A 58 -28.86 -17.76 -16.56
C ILE A 58 -30.12 -17.04 -17.05
N GLU A 59 -31.23 -17.75 -17.29
CA GLU A 59 -32.50 -17.15 -17.70
C GLU A 59 -33.07 -16.17 -16.67
N GLU A 60 -33.08 -16.57 -15.40
CA GLU A 60 -33.56 -15.71 -14.33
C GLU A 60 -32.66 -14.48 -14.18
N TYR A 61 -31.34 -14.66 -14.38
CA TYR A 61 -30.39 -13.56 -14.25
C TYR A 61 -30.45 -12.57 -15.44
N VAL A 62 -30.75 -13.04 -16.65
CA VAL A 62 -30.99 -12.16 -17.82
C VAL A 62 -32.12 -11.17 -17.56
N GLU A 63 -33.18 -11.58 -16.87
CA GLU A 63 -34.27 -10.67 -16.49
C GLU A 63 -33.81 -9.60 -15.48
N LEU A 64 -33.00 -9.97 -14.51
CA LEU A 64 -32.42 -9.02 -13.55
C LEU A 64 -31.47 -8.05 -14.25
N PHE A 65 -30.61 -8.58 -15.12
CA PHE A 65 -29.67 -7.81 -15.91
C PHE A 65 -30.38 -6.85 -16.87
N THR A 66 -31.49 -7.30 -17.48
CA THR A 66 -32.35 -6.43 -18.30
C THR A 66 -32.90 -5.24 -17.49
N ASN A 67 -33.42 -5.49 -16.28
CA ASN A 67 -33.94 -4.44 -15.42
C ASN A 67 -32.83 -3.46 -14.98
N PHE A 68 -31.63 -3.97 -14.71
CA PHE A 68 -30.45 -3.18 -14.43
C PHE A 68 -30.12 -2.26 -15.59
N LYS A 69 -30.00 -2.79 -16.81
CA LYS A 69 -29.69 -2.01 -18.01
C LYS A 69 -30.78 -0.98 -18.38
N LEU A 70 -32.03 -1.28 -18.14
CA LEU A 70 -33.13 -0.32 -18.29
C LEU A 70 -32.95 0.91 -17.40
N LYS A 71 -32.56 0.69 -16.13
CA LYS A 71 -32.29 1.78 -15.17
C LYS A 71 -31.07 2.58 -15.58
N VAL A 72 -30.00 1.92 -16.06
CA VAL A 72 -28.80 2.59 -16.60
C VAL A 72 -29.17 3.47 -17.81
N ALA A 73 -30.00 2.97 -18.73
CA ALA A 73 -30.48 3.76 -19.86
C ALA A 73 -31.27 5.02 -19.42
N ALA A 74 -32.08 4.88 -18.37
CA ALA A 74 -32.81 6.02 -17.81
C ALA A 74 -31.86 7.05 -17.16
N ALA A 75 -30.79 6.59 -16.51
CA ALA A 75 -29.78 7.46 -15.92
C ALA A 75 -29.00 8.26 -16.98
N LYS A 76 -28.61 7.59 -18.08
CA LYS A 76 -27.96 8.23 -19.23
C LYS A 76 -28.87 9.26 -19.87
N GLU A 77 -30.15 8.94 -20.13
CA GLU A 77 -31.12 9.91 -20.66
C GLU A 77 -31.30 11.12 -19.73
N ALA A 78 -31.21 10.90 -18.40
CA ALA A 78 -31.24 11.98 -17.42
C ALA A 78 -29.91 12.79 -17.35
N GLY A 79 -28.91 12.44 -18.15
CA GLY A 79 -27.62 13.13 -18.22
C GLY A 79 -26.72 12.96 -17.00
N ILE A 80 -26.94 11.91 -16.15
CA ILE A 80 -26.19 11.69 -14.93
C ILE A 80 -24.71 11.42 -15.22
N ASP A 81 -24.41 10.65 -16.27
CA ASP A 81 -23.07 10.33 -16.76
C ASP A 81 -22.23 11.53 -17.22
N THR A 82 -22.91 12.64 -17.54
CA THR A 82 -22.25 13.88 -17.98
C THR A 82 -21.92 14.84 -16.84
N THR A 83 -22.36 14.55 -15.63
CA THR A 83 -22.15 15.42 -14.47
C THR A 83 -20.67 15.39 -13.98
N ALA A 84 -20.21 16.51 -13.43
CA ALA A 84 -18.86 16.59 -12.85
C ALA A 84 -18.69 15.64 -11.65
N ALA A 85 -19.75 15.42 -10.87
CA ALA A 85 -19.74 14.50 -9.73
C ALA A 85 -19.51 13.07 -10.17
N PHE A 86 -20.27 12.59 -11.14
CA PHE A 86 -20.13 11.26 -11.73
C PHE A 86 -18.71 11.02 -12.29
N ARG A 87 -18.21 11.96 -13.10
CA ARG A 87 -16.86 11.82 -13.69
C ARG A 87 -15.78 11.76 -12.63
N LYS A 88 -15.87 12.59 -11.58
CA LYS A 88 -14.93 12.60 -10.47
C LYS A 88 -14.95 11.28 -9.69
N GLU A 89 -16.12 10.73 -9.46
CA GLU A 89 -16.30 9.47 -8.73
C GLU A 89 -15.73 8.29 -9.54
N LEU A 90 -16.13 8.16 -10.81
CA LEU A 90 -15.62 7.11 -11.70
C LEU A 90 -14.10 7.18 -11.86
N GLU A 91 -13.53 8.38 -12.02
CA GLU A 91 -12.09 8.59 -12.06
C GLU A 91 -11.42 8.20 -10.72
N GLY A 92 -12.11 8.40 -9.59
CA GLY A 92 -11.67 7.94 -8.29
C GLY A 92 -11.51 6.41 -8.22
N TYR A 93 -12.49 5.67 -8.73
CA TYR A 93 -12.42 4.20 -8.83
C TYR A 93 -11.32 3.74 -9.79
N ARG A 94 -11.21 4.39 -10.95
CA ARG A 94 -10.17 4.10 -11.94
C ARG A 94 -8.77 4.23 -11.34
N ARG A 95 -8.48 5.32 -10.64
CA ARG A 95 -7.19 5.54 -9.96
C ARG A 95 -6.86 4.48 -8.90
N GLN A 96 -7.87 3.85 -8.31
CA GLN A 96 -7.65 2.74 -7.36
C GLN A 96 -7.43 1.40 -8.07
N ALA A 97 -8.06 1.21 -9.21
CA ALA A 97 -8.00 -0.06 -9.95
C ALA A 97 -6.75 -0.21 -10.83
N THR A 98 -6.24 0.89 -11.42
CA THR A 98 -5.19 0.87 -12.45
C THR A 98 -3.75 0.59 -11.95
N PRO A 99 -3.33 0.90 -10.70
CA PRO A 99 -1.91 0.76 -10.32
C PRO A 99 -1.34 -0.66 -10.48
N LYS A 100 -2.15 -1.69 -10.30
CA LYS A 100 -1.70 -3.08 -10.46
C LYS A 100 -1.36 -3.47 -11.90
N TYR A 101 -1.84 -2.69 -12.89
CA TYR A 101 -1.56 -2.90 -14.30
C TYR A 101 -0.41 -2.00 -14.82
N MET A 102 -0.03 -0.98 -14.02
CA MET A 102 1.04 -0.02 -14.35
C MET A 102 2.41 -0.51 -13.87
N ASN A 103 2.69 -1.78 -14.09
CA ASN A 103 3.96 -2.45 -13.76
C ASN A 103 4.33 -3.44 -14.85
N ASP A 104 5.57 -3.93 -14.78
CA ASP A 104 6.04 -5.03 -15.61
C ASP A 104 6.48 -6.20 -14.73
N PRO A 105 5.72 -7.30 -14.69
CA PRO A 105 6.07 -8.45 -13.89
C PRO A 105 7.41 -9.09 -14.27
N GLU A 106 7.83 -9.00 -15.53
CA GLU A 106 9.10 -9.57 -16.00
C GLU A 106 10.29 -8.75 -15.46
N SER A 107 10.21 -7.42 -15.51
CA SER A 107 11.21 -6.54 -14.93
C SER A 107 11.25 -6.66 -13.40
N GLU A 108 10.10 -6.76 -12.74
CA GLU A 108 10.05 -7.01 -11.29
C GLU A 108 10.73 -8.33 -10.95
N GLU A 109 10.42 -9.41 -11.69
CA GLU A 109 11.02 -10.72 -11.47
C GLU A 109 12.54 -10.71 -11.70
N ALA A 110 13.02 -10.05 -12.74
CA ALA A 110 14.46 -9.91 -12.99
C ALA A 110 15.19 -9.24 -11.83
N VAL A 111 14.58 -8.21 -11.24
CA VAL A 111 15.15 -7.51 -10.08
C VAL A 111 15.07 -8.38 -8.82
N ILE A 112 14.01 -9.16 -8.63
CA ILE A 112 13.89 -10.13 -7.53
C ILE A 112 15.01 -11.17 -7.63
N GLN A 113 15.21 -11.76 -8.81
CA GLN A 113 16.26 -12.75 -9.05
C GLN A 113 17.67 -12.15 -8.84
N LYS A 114 17.89 -10.91 -9.31
CA LYS A 114 19.15 -10.19 -9.08
C LYS A 114 19.41 -9.99 -7.58
N ALA A 115 18.44 -9.50 -6.83
CA ALA A 115 18.57 -9.27 -5.40
C ALA A 115 18.78 -10.59 -4.64
N TYR A 116 17.99 -11.61 -4.94
CA TYR A 116 18.10 -12.92 -4.33
C TYR A 116 19.45 -13.58 -4.64
N GLY A 117 19.91 -13.52 -5.89
CA GLY A 117 21.23 -14.04 -6.28
C GLY A 117 22.36 -13.42 -5.45
N ARG A 118 22.25 -12.12 -5.14
CA ARG A 118 23.20 -11.43 -4.25
C ARG A 118 23.07 -11.85 -2.78
N MET A 119 21.88 -12.28 -2.35
CA MET A 119 21.66 -12.75 -0.97
C MET A 119 22.28 -14.14 -0.70
N LEU A 120 22.62 -14.89 -1.75
CA LEU A 120 23.21 -16.22 -1.62
C LEU A 120 24.66 -16.21 -1.13
N ASN A 121 25.38 -15.09 -1.33
CA ASN A 121 26.78 -14.97 -0.97
C ASN A 121 27.05 -13.64 -0.26
N ASP A 122 27.95 -13.70 0.71
CA ASP A 122 28.52 -12.55 1.40
C ASP A 122 29.85 -12.17 0.74
N ARG A 123 30.07 -10.87 0.44
CA ARG A 123 31.32 -10.37 -0.14
C ARG A 123 32.07 -9.51 0.85
N ARG A 124 33.30 -9.91 1.20
CA ARG A 124 34.19 -9.11 2.03
C ARG A 124 34.90 -8.08 1.17
N VAL A 125 34.85 -6.81 1.59
CA VAL A 125 35.44 -5.70 0.84
C VAL A 125 36.25 -4.78 1.73
N SER A 126 37.24 -4.15 1.08
CA SER A 126 37.90 -2.95 1.56
C SER A 126 37.58 -1.78 0.63
N HIS A 127 37.54 -0.54 1.14
CA HIS A 127 37.27 0.63 0.31
C HIS A 127 38.23 1.79 0.60
N ILE A 128 38.35 2.69 -0.38
CA ILE A 128 38.98 4.00 -0.27
C ILE A 128 37.94 5.02 -0.70
N ALA A 129 37.77 6.07 0.11
CA ALA A 129 36.87 7.17 -0.17
C ALA A 129 37.65 8.47 -0.35
N VAL A 130 37.23 9.30 -1.31
CA VAL A 130 37.57 10.72 -1.40
C VAL A 130 36.30 11.51 -1.20
N ARG A 131 36.19 12.17 -0.04
CA ARG A 131 34.98 12.94 0.29
C ARG A 131 34.75 14.09 -0.64
N CYS A 132 33.53 14.25 -1.05
CA CYS A 132 33.08 15.39 -1.84
C CYS A 132 31.63 15.69 -1.45
N VAL A 133 31.40 16.89 -0.97
CA VAL A 133 30.05 17.35 -0.66
C VAL A 133 29.40 17.77 -1.98
N ASP A 134 28.29 17.10 -2.34
CA ASP A 134 27.52 17.43 -3.52
C ASP A 134 28.31 17.24 -4.86
N VAL A 135 28.65 16.00 -5.16
CA VAL A 135 29.31 15.57 -6.41
C VAL A 135 28.61 16.04 -7.70
N ALA A 136 27.35 16.47 -7.58
CA ALA A 136 26.56 16.98 -8.70
C ALA A 136 26.92 18.43 -9.09
N ARG A 137 27.68 19.16 -8.29
CA ARG A 137 28.09 20.53 -8.62
C ARG A 137 29.09 20.61 -9.78
N GLU A 138 29.90 19.57 -9.96
CA GLU A 138 30.98 19.51 -10.97
C GLU A 138 31.91 20.75 -11.02
N ASP A 139 32.08 21.41 -9.89
CA ASP A 139 33.04 22.52 -9.76
C ASP A 139 34.49 22.01 -9.67
N ALA A 140 35.42 22.94 -9.50
CA ALA A 140 36.85 22.62 -9.40
C ALA A 140 37.17 21.65 -8.24
N GLU A 141 36.41 21.72 -7.14
CA GLU A 141 36.56 20.83 -5.97
C GLU A 141 36.15 19.38 -6.33
N VAL A 142 35.02 19.22 -7.02
CA VAL A 142 34.54 17.91 -7.49
C VAL A 142 35.50 17.30 -8.49
N GLN A 143 36.04 18.12 -9.45
CA GLN A 143 37.02 17.66 -10.43
C GLN A 143 38.34 17.23 -9.77
N ALA A 144 38.82 18.00 -8.78
CA ALA A 144 40.01 17.64 -8.02
C ALA A 144 39.80 16.32 -7.23
N ALA A 145 38.65 16.13 -6.60
CA ALA A 145 38.31 14.90 -5.89
C ALA A 145 38.26 13.69 -6.83
N ARG A 146 37.65 13.85 -8.02
CA ARG A 146 37.63 12.81 -9.07
C ARG A 146 39.06 12.45 -9.52
N GLN A 147 39.85 13.41 -9.84
CA GLN A 147 41.26 13.17 -10.23
C GLN A 147 42.04 12.47 -9.10
N LYS A 148 41.82 12.89 -7.85
CA LYS A 148 42.46 12.24 -6.68
C LYS A 148 42.13 10.77 -6.61
N ILE A 149 40.85 10.37 -6.69
CA ILE A 149 40.47 8.96 -6.60
C ILE A 149 40.92 8.14 -7.79
N GLU A 150 40.96 8.70 -9.00
CA GLU A 150 41.52 8.07 -10.20
C GLU A 150 43.00 7.76 -10.05
N GLN A 151 43.79 8.73 -9.54
CA GLN A 151 45.22 8.55 -9.25
C GLN A 151 45.42 7.46 -8.17
N ILE A 152 44.58 7.44 -7.11
CA ILE A 152 44.64 6.43 -6.09
C ILE A 152 44.32 5.05 -6.70
N ARG A 153 43.30 4.95 -7.55
CA ARG A 153 42.97 3.71 -8.26
C ARG A 153 44.18 3.23 -9.10
N GLN A 154 44.82 4.11 -9.84
CA GLN A 154 46.00 3.78 -10.62
C GLN A 154 47.13 3.22 -9.73
N ARG A 155 47.38 3.82 -8.55
CA ARG A 155 48.41 3.33 -7.59
C ARG A 155 48.18 1.88 -7.21
N VAL A 156 46.92 1.49 -6.97
CA VAL A 156 46.57 0.16 -6.45
C VAL A 156 46.28 -0.88 -7.53
N THR A 157 46.12 -0.49 -8.81
CA THR A 157 45.83 -1.42 -9.93
C THR A 157 47.00 -1.62 -10.88
N THR A 158 47.52 -0.55 -11.45
CA THR A 158 48.60 -0.60 -12.48
C THR A 158 49.92 -0.08 -11.97
N GLY A 159 49.94 0.50 -10.77
CA GLY A 159 51.08 1.22 -10.24
C GLY A 159 51.27 2.59 -10.90
N ILE A 160 52.31 3.29 -10.53
CA ILE A 160 52.59 4.64 -10.98
C ILE A 160 53.94 4.74 -11.70
N THR A 161 54.00 5.64 -12.65
CA THR A 161 55.26 5.95 -13.32
C THR A 161 55.94 7.11 -12.60
N VAL A 162 57.12 6.87 -12.06
CA VAL A 162 57.89 7.86 -11.33
C VAL A 162 59.09 8.27 -12.16
N THR A 163 59.24 9.59 -12.41
CA THR A 163 60.39 10.14 -13.06
C THR A 163 61.38 10.71 -12.03
N THR A 164 62.55 10.10 -11.91
CA THR A 164 63.61 10.50 -10.97
C THR A 164 64.76 11.14 -11.70
N GLY A 165 65.46 12.08 -11.03
CA GLY A 165 66.62 12.80 -11.61
C GLY A 165 66.25 14.14 -12.26
N LYS A 166 67.28 14.91 -12.65
CA LYS A 166 67.11 16.21 -13.29
C LYS A 166 67.88 16.26 -14.63
N GLY A 167 67.29 16.91 -15.63
CA GLY A 167 67.87 17.11 -16.95
C GLY A 167 68.19 15.80 -17.68
N ARG A 168 69.40 15.68 -18.32
CA ARG A 168 69.86 14.51 -19.08
C ARG A 168 69.96 13.19 -18.25
N LYS A 169 69.84 13.25 -16.92
CA LYS A 169 69.87 12.08 -16.00
C LYS A 169 68.47 11.68 -15.55
N GLN A 170 67.41 12.13 -16.18
CA GLN A 170 66.02 11.68 -15.89
C GLN A 170 65.86 10.22 -16.25
N LYS A 171 65.39 9.43 -15.30
CA LYS A 171 64.95 8.02 -15.48
C LYS A 171 63.51 7.89 -15.11
N THR A 172 62.75 7.29 -15.98
CA THR A 172 61.35 6.92 -15.73
C THR A 172 61.28 5.47 -15.32
N VAL A 173 60.70 5.17 -14.16
CA VAL A 173 60.57 3.84 -13.61
C VAL A 173 59.09 3.60 -13.35
N GLN A 174 58.59 2.48 -13.86
CA GLN A 174 57.25 1.98 -13.51
C GLN A 174 57.32 1.31 -12.15
N MET A 175 56.61 1.85 -11.18
CA MET A 175 56.42 1.21 -9.86
C MET A 175 55.28 0.20 -9.92
N PRO A 176 55.40 -0.96 -9.27
CA PRO A 176 54.33 -1.93 -9.22
C PRO A 176 53.11 -1.40 -8.46
N PRO A 177 51.94 -2.06 -8.56
CA PRO A 177 50.78 -1.74 -7.74
C PRO A 177 51.11 -1.78 -6.23
N GLU A 178 50.64 -0.77 -5.52
CA GLU A 178 50.78 -0.69 -4.06
C GLU A 178 49.64 -1.54 -3.39
N ASP A 179 49.92 -1.95 -2.14
CA ASP A 179 48.90 -2.68 -1.35
C ASP A 179 47.68 -1.76 -1.08
N PHE A 180 46.51 -2.26 -1.40
CA PHE A 180 45.26 -1.51 -1.29
C PHE A 180 44.98 -0.97 0.12
N ASN A 181 45.22 -1.79 1.14
CA ASN A 181 44.92 -1.45 2.53
C ASN A 181 45.95 -0.49 3.12
N GLN A 182 47.21 -0.56 2.68
CA GLN A 182 48.23 0.44 3.03
C GLN A 182 47.91 1.80 2.43
N VAL A 183 47.45 1.83 1.16
CA VAL A 183 47.02 3.09 0.53
C VAL A 183 45.73 3.61 1.21
N ALA A 184 44.80 2.74 1.62
CA ALA A 184 43.61 3.15 2.36
C ALA A 184 43.96 3.87 3.69
N LEU A 185 44.92 3.32 4.46
CA LEU A 185 45.45 3.94 5.69
C LEU A 185 46.01 5.31 5.45
N GLU A 186 46.74 5.49 4.30
CA GLU A 186 47.46 6.73 3.97
C GLU A 186 46.51 7.83 3.50
N VAL A 187 45.59 7.52 2.58
CA VAL A 187 44.91 8.56 1.77
C VAL A 187 43.38 8.55 1.83
N SER A 188 42.76 7.57 2.44
CA SER A 188 41.31 7.53 2.52
C SER A 188 40.77 8.66 3.41
N ASP A 189 39.74 9.33 2.92
CA ASP A 189 39.02 10.35 3.68
C ASP A 189 37.91 9.72 4.59
N ASP A 190 37.73 8.37 4.55
CA ASP A 190 36.92 7.67 5.54
C ASP A 190 37.63 7.65 6.89
N PRO A 191 37.02 8.23 7.95
CA PRO A 191 37.65 8.26 9.26
C PRO A 191 38.00 6.87 9.82
N ALA A 192 37.18 5.84 9.51
CA ALA A 192 37.39 4.49 9.98
C ALA A 192 38.62 3.83 9.33
N ALA A 193 39.04 4.29 8.15
CA ALA A 193 40.17 3.69 7.43
C ALA A 193 41.49 3.75 8.22
N LYS A 194 41.64 4.72 9.13
CA LYS A 194 42.84 4.84 9.98
C LYS A 194 42.94 3.71 11.02
N ASP A 195 41.81 3.16 11.42
CA ASP A 195 41.75 2.08 12.42
C ASP A 195 41.64 0.71 11.76
N ASN A 196 40.92 0.62 10.62
CA ASN A 196 40.60 -0.64 9.96
C ASN A 196 41.27 -0.85 8.60
N ALA A 197 42.18 0.03 8.18
CA ALA A 197 42.84 -0.02 6.87
C ALA A 197 41.90 -0.13 5.67
N GLY A 198 40.73 0.51 5.77
CA GLY A 198 39.68 0.48 4.76
C GLY A 198 38.79 -0.77 4.76
N HIS A 199 39.01 -1.74 5.66
CA HIS A 199 38.18 -2.92 5.75
C HIS A 199 36.75 -2.58 6.18
N ILE A 200 35.76 -2.89 5.34
CA ILE A 200 34.32 -2.70 5.63
C ILE A 200 33.74 -3.97 6.26
N GLY A 201 34.33 -5.13 5.98
CA GLY A 201 33.77 -6.42 6.32
C GLY A 201 32.84 -6.95 5.22
N PHE A 202 31.81 -7.70 5.59
CA PHE A 202 30.92 -8.36 4.64
C PHE A 202 29.78 -7.43 4.20
N VAL A 203 29.65 -7.24 2.90
CA VAL A 203 28.57 -6.48 2.24
C VAL A 203 27.47 -7.43 1.80
N ARG A 204 26.24 -7.02 2.06
CA ARG A 204 25.03 -7.74 1.68
C ARG A 204 24.01 -6.80 1.03
N PRO A 205 23.04 -7.32 0.23
CA PRO A 205 21.97 -6.54 -0.35
C PRO A 205 21.17 -5.77 0.71
N PHE A 206 20.72 -4.58 0.35
CA PHE A 206 19.88 -3.70 1.18
C PHE A 206 20.54 -3.13 2.45
N ARG A 207 21.86 -3.29 2.61
CA ARG A 207 22.60 -2.81 3.80
C ARG A 207 23.41 -1.57 3.54
N PHE A 208 23.83 -1.35 2.30
CA PHE A 208 24.60 -0.22 1.86
C PHE A 208 23.83 0.60 0.84
N VAL A 209 24.30 1.83 0.55
CA VAL A 209 23.77 2.62 -0.56
C VAL A 209 23.95 1.85 -1.87
N PHE A 210 22.96 1.92 -2.74
CA PHE A 210 22.89 1.06 -3.93
C PHE A 210 24.12 1.14 -4.84
N PRO A 211 24.76 2.33 -5.12
CA PRO A 211 25.98 2.38 -5.90
C PRO A 211 27.16 1.61 -5.29
N PHE A 212 27.27 1.58 -3.95
CA PHE A 212 28.30 0.80 -3.26
C PHE A 212 28.04 -0.71 -3.40
N GLU A 213 26.80 -1.10 -3.26
CA GLU A 213 26.36 -2.49 -3.46
C GLU A 213 26.59 -2.94 -4.92
N GLU A 214 26.20 -2.12 -5.91
CA GLU A 214 26.44 -2.40 -7.33
C GLU A 214 27.93 -2.60 -7.61
N ALA A 215 28.78 -1.71 -7.13
CA ALA A 215 30.23 -1.84 -7.28
C ALA A 215 30.76 -3.13 -6.63
N THR A 216 30.26 -3.49 -5.43
CA THR A 216 30.64 -4.71 -4.74
C THR A 216 30.32 -5.97 -5.56
N TYR A 217 29.10 -6.08 -6.09
CA TYR A 217 28.68 -7.32 -6.78
C TYR A 217 29.11 -7.38 -8.24
N ASN A 218 29.46 -6.24 -8.86
CA ASN A 218 29.94 -6.18 -10.24
C ASN A 218 31.48 -6.31 -10.34
N THR A 219 32.23 -6.19 -9.23
CA THR A 219 33.68 -6.33 -9.22
C THR A 219 34.06 -7.79 -8.96
N PRO A 220 34.90 -8.42 -9.79
CA PRO A 220 35.41 -9.77 -9.55
C PRO A 220 36.19 -9.88 -8.23
N VAL A 221 36.20 -11.07 -7.61
CA VAL A 221 37.01 -11.34 -6.41
C VAL A 221 38.49 -11.14 -6.72
N GLY A 222 39.18 -10.46 -5.85
CA GLY A 222 40.61 -10.08 -5.98
C GLY A 222 40.86 -8.79 -6.73
N GLU A 223 39.84 -8.22 -7.39
CA GLU A 223 39.99 -7.01 -8.22
C GLU A 223 39.54 -5.74 -7.49
N VAL A 224 39.98 -4.59 -8.04
CA VAL A 224 39.58 -3.25 -7.62
C VAL A 224 38.55 -2.72 -8.60
N SER A 225 37.45 -2.14 -8.06
CA SER A 225 36.35 -1.59 -8.85
C SER A 225 36.79 -0.40 -9.72
N GLU A 226 35.96 -0.06 -10.69
CA GLU A 226 36.00 1.28 -11.27
C GLU A 226 35.62 2.32 -10.21
N VAL A 227 35.95 3.60 -10.48
CA VAL A 227 35.52 4.70 -9.60
C VAL A 227 34.01 4.82 -9.66
N PHE A 228 33.36 4.81 -8.52
CA PHE A 228 31.92 5.03 -8.41
C PHE A 228 31.59 6.15 -7.42
N VAL A 229 30.38 6.64 -7.52
CA VAL A 229 29.91 7.80 -6.78
C VAL A 229 28.80 7.40 -5.80
N THR A 230 28.88 7.94 -4.58
CA THR A 230 27.80 7.88 -3.60
C THR A 230 27.47 9.29 -3.11
N PRO A 231 26.43 9.51 -2.31
CA PRO A 231 26.18 10.79 -1.65
C PRO A 231 27.34 11.30 -0.77
N PHE A 232 28.32 10.45 -0.47
CA PHE A 232 29.47 10.79 0.39
C PHE A 232 30.74 11.19 -0.39
N GLY A 233 30.74 11.00 -1.71
CA GLY A 233 31.88 11.32 -2.57
C GLY A 233 32.23 10.23 -3.57
N PHE A 234 33.50 10.18 -3.95
CA PHE A 234 34.06 9.20 -4.88
C PHE A 234 34.69 8.03 -4.12
N HIS A 235 34.48 6.83 -4.64
CA HIS A 235 34.94 5.59 -4.02
C HIS A 235 35.57 4.67 -5.04
N ILE A 236 36.48 3.82 -4.53
CA ILE A 236 36.89 2.56 -5.11
C ILE A 236 36.81 1.49 -4.01
N LEU A 237 36.54 0.25 -4.39
CA LEU A 237 36.58 -0.88 -3.47
C LEU A 237 37.38 -2.04 -4.07
N LYS A 238 37.90 -2.89 -3.20
CA LYS A 238 38.50 -4.18 -3.56
C LYS A 238 37.65 -5.28 -2.96
N VAL A 239 37.23 -6.24 -3.78
CA VAL A 239 36.55 -7.46 -3.30
C VAL A 239 37.62 -8.46 -2.88
N GLU A 240 37.68 -8.78 -1.59
CA GLU A 240 38.71 -9.64 -1.05
C GLU A 240 38.33 -11.13 -1.16
N GLU A 241 37.09 -11.45 -0.85
CA GLU A 241 36.57 -12.81 -0.96
C GLU A 241 35.03 -12.83 -1.14
N GLU A 242 34.53 -13.94 -1.60
CA GLU A 242 33.09 -14.28 -1.65
C GLU A 242 32.87 -15.62 -0.99
N ILE A 243 31.92 -15.70 -0.07
CA ILE A 243 31.58 -16.92 0.66
C ILE A 243 30.06 -17.12 0.62
N PRO A 244 29.57 -18.37 0.68
CA PRO A 244 28.15 -18.64 0.84
C PRO A 244 27.58 -17.92 2.07
N HIS A 245 26.39 -17.34 1.93
CA HIS A 245 25.73 -16.70 3.07
C HIS A 245 25.30 -17.73 4.10
N LEU A 246 25.74 -17.52 5.33
CA LEU A 246 25.34 -18.31 6.49
C LEU A 246 24.92 -17.38 7.62
N GLU A 247 23.85 -17.77 8.30
CA GLU A 247 23.45 -17.21 9.58
C GLU A 247 23.65 -18.25 10.68
N VAL A 248 24.11 -17.77 11.80
CA VAL A 248 24.34 -18.59 12.98
C VAL A 248 23.44 -18.13 14.11
N GLN A 249 22.81 -19.07 14.79
CA GLN A 249 22.14 -18.79 16.04
C GLN A 249 23.14 -18.90 17.19
N ALA A 250 23.11 -17.95 18.13
CA ALA A 250 23.90 -18.05 19.34
C ALA A 250 23.19 -17.45 20.55
N ALA A 251 23.53 -17.97 21.70
CA ALA A 251 23.24 -17.34 22.98
C ALA A 251 24.55 -16.90 23.63
N HIS A 252 24.54 -15.78 24.37
CA HIS A 252 25.75 -15.31 25.04
C HIS A 252 25.53 -14.90 26.49
N ILE A 253 26.62 -14.91 27.23
CA ILE A 253 26.76 -14.31 28.55
C ILE A 253 27.86 -13.25 28.44
N MET A 254 27.60 -12.03 28.88
CA MET A 254 28.53 -10.91 28.80
C MET A 254 28.83 -10.35 30.19
N LYS A 255 30.10 -9.99 30.43
CA LYS A 255 30.54 -9.15 31.51
C LYS A 255 31.11 -7.86 30.95
N MET A 256 30.38 -6.75 31.18
CA MET A 256 30.68 -5.45 30.57
C MET A 256 31.98 -4.87 31.16
N THR A 257 32.83 -4.31 30.29
CA THR A 257 34.02 -3.58 30.67
C THR A 257 34.05 -2.20 30.03
N PRO A 258 33.91 -1.13 30.81
CA PRO A 258 34.09 0.23 30.30
C PRO A 258 35.54 0.45 29.82
N LYS A 259 35.70 1.14 28.68
CA LYS A 259 37.04 1.47 28.15
C LYS A 259 37.87 2.23 29.21
N GLY A 260 39.13 1.78 29.45
CA GLY A 260 40.10 2.52 30.24
C GLY A 260 40.01 2.25 31.75
N ASN A 261 39.38 1.16 32.19
CA ASN A 261 39.33 0.81 33.62
C ASN A 261 39.84 -0.62 33.86
N ASP A 262 41.15 -0.78 34.04
CA ASP A 262 41.83 -2.08 34.20
C ASP A 262 41.35 -2.84 35.42
N SER A 263 40.93 -2.17 36.49
CA SER A 263 40.38 -2.80 37.69
C SER A 263 39.06 -3.51 37.43
N ILE A 264 38.13 -2.85 36.69
CA ILE A 264 36.86 -3.46 36.31
C ILE A 264 37.08 -4.58 35.30
N GLU A 265 38.03 -4.44 34.39
CA GLU A 265 38.39 -5.47 33.43
C GLU A 265 38.86 -6.76 34.11
N THR A 266 39.76 -6.64 35.11
CA THR A 266 40.23 -7.77 35.89
C THR A 266 39.11 -8.50 36.62
N VAL A 267 38.19 -7.75 37.24
CA VAL A 267 37.03 -8.32 37.94
C VAL A 267 36.09 -9.01 36.94
N ALA A 268 35.79 -8.38 35.81
CA ALA A 268 34.93 -8.94 34.76
C ALA A 268 35.52 -10.25 34.20
N LYS A 269 36.85 -10.29 34.00
CA LYS A 269 37.56 -11.50 33.57
C LYS A 269 37.41 -12.62 34.57
N GLN A 270 37.62 -12.36 35.87
CA GLN A 270 37.44 -13.35 36.95
C GLN A 270 35.98 -13.85 37.01
N GLN A 271 35.03 -12.95 36.89
CA GLN A 271 33.60 -13.32 36.88
C GLN A 271 33.23 -14.21 35.70
N ILE A 272 33.66 -13.86 34.48
CA ILE A 272 33.32 -14.63 33.28
C ILE A 272 34.02 -16.00 33.33
N ASP A 273 35.28 -16.09 33.85
CA ASP A 273 35.97 -17.36 34.03
C ASP A 273 35.24 -18.26 35.05
N SER A 274 34.76 -17.69 36.14
CA SER A 274 33.95 -18.42 37.14
C SER A 274 32.64 -18.94 36.52
N ILE A 275 31.96 -18.13 35.72
CA ILE A 275 30.75 -18.52 34.99
C ILE A 275 31.08 -19.66 34.00
N TYR A 276 32.22 -19.56 33.31
CA TYR A 276 32.65 -20.60 32.37
C TYR A 276 32.87 -21.95 33.10
N GLN A 277 33.48 -21.95 34.27
CA GLN A 277 33.65 -23.16 35.10
C GLN A 277 32.30 -23.74 35.56
N LEU A 278 31.33 -22.89 35.93
CA LEU A 278 29.96 -23.35 36.24
C LEU A 278 29.31 -24.08 35.05
N LEU A 279 29.44 -23.52 33.86
CA LEU A 279 28.90 -24.11 32.64
C LEU A 279 29.58 -25.42 32.26
N LEU A 280 30.91 -25.52 32.42
CA LEU A 280 31.67 -26.77 32.23
C LEU A 280 31.26 -27.88 33.23
N ASN A 281 30.80 -27.48 34.41
CA ASN A 281 30.30 -28.39 35.44
C ASN A 281 28.82 -28.75 35.26
N GLY A 282 28.21 -28.37 34.14
CA GLY A 282 26.86 -28.78 33.75
C GLY A 282 25.75 -27.82 34.18
N ALA A 283 26.06 -26.58 34.58
CA ALA A 283 25.02 -25.56 34.82
C ALA A 283 24.27 -25.25 33.55
N ASP A 284 22.95 -25.01 33.66
CA ASP A 284 22.14 -24.63 32.54
C ASP A 284 22.53 -23.23 32.00
N PHE A 285 22.82 -23.14 30.72
CA PHE A 285 23.28 -21.91 30.08
C PHE A 285 22.27 -20.77 30.17
N ASN A 286 20.98 -21.06 29.89
CA ASN A 286 19.96 -20.04 29.86
C ASN A 286 19.70 -19.44 31.25
N GLN A 287 19.62 -20.31 32.27
CA GLN A 287 19.47 -19.86 33.66
C GLN A 287 20.70 -19.06 34.12
N THR A 288 21.89 -19.50 33.75
CA THR A 288 23.15 -18.82 34.07
C THR A 288 23.20 -17.44 33.39
N ALA A 289 22.74 -17.33 32.14
CA ALA A 289 22.65 -16.05 31.41
C ALA A 289 21.68 -15.07 32.11
N VAL A 290 20.46 -15.53 32.46
CA VAL A 290 19.48 -14.72 33.19
C VAL A 290 20.04 -14.14 34.48
N GLN A 291 20.82 -14.95 35.23
CA GLN A 291 21.34 -14.58 36.55
C GLN A 291 22.59 -13.70 36.48
N ASN A 292 23.45 -13.92 35.49
CA ASN A 292 24.83 -13.42 35.51
C ASN A 292 25.18 -12.47 34.36
N SER A 293 24.44 -12.47 33.24
CA SER A 293 24.78 -11.62 32.09
C SER A 293 24.46 -10.13 32.35
N ASP A 294 25.41 -9.27 31.98
CA ASP A 294 25.25 -7.83 32.06
C ASP A 294 24.48 -7.28 30.84
N ASP A 295 24.39 -8.03 29.72
CA ASP A 295 23.49 -7.74 28.63
C ASP A 295 22.04 -8.11 29.00
N ARG A 296 21.33 -7.15 29.60
CA ARG A 296 19.95 -7.36 30.06
C ARG A 296 18.96 -7.61 28.93
N GLY A 297 19.27 -7.15 27.72
CA GLY A 297 18.42 -7.33 26.54
C GLY A 297 18.30 -8.80 26.13
N SER A 298 19.40 -9.54 26.10
CA SER A 298 19.42 -10.98 25.79
C SER A 298 19.27 -11.85 27.03
N ALA A 299 19.78 -11.42 28.19
CA ALA A 299 19.73 -12.20 29.44
C ALA A 299 18.31 -12.69 29.77
N MET A 300 17.29 -11.83 29.68
CA MET A 300 15.88 -12.18 29.92
C MET A 300 15.34 -13.30 29.02
N ARG A 301 16.00 -13.54 27.88
CA ARG A 301 15.72 -14.63 26.94
C ARG A 301 16.73 -15.76 27.04
N GLY A 302 17.43 -15.91 28.19
CA GLY A 302 18.45 -16.91 28.37
C GLY A 302 19.74 -16.66 27.58
N GLY A 303 20.00 -15.39 27.23
CA GLY A 303 21.15 -14.97 26.43
C GLY A 303 20.94 -15.09 24.94
N ASP A 304 19.76 -15.51 24.46
CA ASP A 304 19.47 -15.72 23.02
C ASP A 304 19.53 -14.43 22.22
N LEU A 305 20.40 -14.43 21.20
CA LEU A 305 20.58 -13.35 20.22
C LEU A 305 19.82 -13.60 18.92
N GLY A 306 19.23 -14.79 18.76
CA GLY A 306 18.65 -15.23 17.51
C GLY A 306 19.70 -15.56 16.44
N PHE A 307 19.25 -15.57 15.16
CA PHE A 307 20.14 -15.75 14.03
C PHE A 307 20.77 -14.43 13.60
N PHE A 308 22.05 -14.46 13.28
CA PHE A 308 22.79 -13.35 12.70
C PHE A 308 23.79 -13.83 11.66
N GLY A 309 23.95 -13.04 10.60
CA GLY A 309 24.94 -13.24 9.56
C GLY A 309 26.22 -12.44 9.83
N ARG A 310 27.20 -12.61 8.93
CA ARG A 310 28.44 -11.84 9.00
C ARG A 310 28.18 -10.34 8.80
N GLY A 311 28.99 -9.51 9.46
CA GLY A 311 28.84 -8.04 9.46
C GLY A 311 27.73 -7.52 10.38
N GLN A 312 27.10 -8.34 11.20
CA GLN A 312 26.04 -7.95 12.14
C GLN A 312 26.51 -7.84 13.59
N MET A 313 27.62 -8.49 13.92
CA MET A 313 28.22 -8.45 15.26
C MET A 313 29.60 -7.80 15.19
N VAL A 314 30.16 -7.48 16.35
CA VAL A 314 31.56 -7.01 16.39
C VAL A 314 32.49 -8.13 15.94
N PRO A 315 33.63 -7.80 15.29
CA PRO A 315 34.47 -8.77 14.63
C PRO A 315 34.90 -9.96 15.53
N GLU A 316 35.29 -9.69 16.78
CA GLU A 316 35.74 -10.72 17.69
C GLU A 316 34.62 -11.69 18.11
N PHE A 317 33.39 -11.17 18.21
CA PHE A 317 32.22 -12.00 18.53
C PHE A 317 31.82 -12.85 17.33
N GLU A 318 31.84 -12.26 16.15
CA GLU A 318 31.51 -12.91 14.89
C GLU A 318 32.51 -14.04 14.59
N GLU A 319 33.80 -13.75 14.68
CA GLU A 319 34.85 -14.73 14.48
C GLU A 319 34.69 -15.94 15.44
N ALA A 320 34.45 -15.66 16.73
CA ALA A 320 34.20 -16.72 17.72
C ALA A 320 32.97 -17.55 17.33
N ALA A 321 31.83 -16.91 17.03
CA ALA A 321 30.59 -17.61 16.74
C ALA A 321 30.64 -18.46 15.44
N PHE A 322 31.27 -17.94 14.38
CA PHE A 322 31.38 -18.67 13.11
C PHE A 322 32.47 -19.74 13.07
N SER A 323 33.46 -19.71 13.97
CA SER A 323 34.50 -20.75 14.08
C SER A 323 34.06 -21.98 14.87
N MET A 324 32.95 -21.86 15.65
CA MET A 324 32.47 -22.93 16.53
C MET A 324 31.57 -23.92 15.80
N GLN A 325 31.49 -25.16 16.32
CA GLN A 325 30.49 -26.14 15.90
C GLN A 325 29.16 -25.94 16.62
N GLU A 326 28.07 -26.45 16.03
CA GLU A 326 26.75 -26.41 16.64
C GLU A 326 26.76 -27.15 18.02
N GLY A 327 26.17 -26.49 19.02
CA GLY A 327 26.14 -26.97 20.41
C GLY A 327 27.39 -26.65 21.24
N GLU A 328 28.44 -26.13 20.62
CA GLU A 328 29.70 -25.83 21.29
C GLU A 328 29.59 -24.61 22.22
N LEU A 329 30.38 -24.64 23.31
CA LEU A 329 30.56 -23.55 24.27
C LEU A 329 31.93 -22.90 24.05
N SER A 330 31.97 -21.59 23.78
CA SER A 330 33.24 -20.88 23.63
C SER A 330 34.01 -20.78 24.96
N LYS A 331 35.34 -20.68 24.85
CA LYS A 331 36.13 -20.13 25.97
C LYS A 331 35.76 -18.63 26.12
N PRO A 332 35.98 -18.06 27.32
CA PRO A 332 35.87 -16.61 27.50
C PRO A 332 36.78 -15.85 26.53
N PHE A 333 36.22 -14.90 25.78
CA PHE A 333 36.94 -14.01 24.88
C PHE A 333 36.52 -12.57 25.08
N LYS A 334 37.35 -11.62 24.61
CA LYS A 334 37.12 -10.18 24.81
C LYS A 334 36.67 -9.50 23.51
N SER A 335 35.73 -8.59 23.62
CA SER A 335 35.39 -7.60 22.59
C SER A 335 35.49 -6.18 23.15
N GLN A 336 35.19 -5.20 22.35
CA GLN A 336 35.12 -3.80 22.81
C GLN A 336 34.07 -3.55 23.90
N TYR A 337 33.07 -4.43 24.08
CA TYR A 337 32.01 -4.32 25.09
C TYR A 337 32.33 -5.04 26.39
N GLY A 338 33.28 -5.96 26.38
CA GLY A 338 33.66 -6.73 27.55
C GLY A 338 33.99 -8.20 27.23
N TRP A 339 33.85 -9.05 28.24
CA TRP A 339 34.12 -10.48 28.17
C TRP A 339 32.84 -11.25 27.84
N HIS A 340 32.94 -12.23 26.95
CA HIS A 340 31.83 -13.03 26.45
C HIS A 340 32.08 -14.52 26.57
N ILE A 341 31.00 -15.27 26.74
CA ILE A 341 30.92 -16.73 26.49
C ILE A 341 29.76 -16.93 25.53
N ILE A 342 29.96 -17.66 24.45
CA ILE A 342 28.94 -18.01 23.46
C ILE A 342 28.57 -19.48 23.60
N LYS A 343 27.28 -19.79 23.54
CA LYS A 343 26.77 -21.12 23.22
C LYS A 343 26.24 -21.07 21.78
N ARG A 344 26.88 -21.87 20.90
CA ARG A 344 26.56 -21.93 19.49
C ARG A 344 25.28 -22.73 19.26
N GLY A 345 24.32 -22.17 18.58
CA GLY A 345 23.09 -22.84 18.12
C GLY A 345 23.20 -23.34 16.67
N MET A 346 22.08 -23.38 15.98
CA MET A 346 21.97 -23.87 14.61
C MET A 346 22.64 -22.94 13.58
N THR A 347 22.98 -23.52 12.41
CA THR A 347 23.35 -22.77 11.19
C THR A 347 22.24 -22.87 10.18
N ARG A 348 21.99 -21.78 9.45
CA ARG A 348 21.13 -21.79 8.27
C ARG A 348 21.74 -20.95 7.15
N GLY A 349 21.50 -21.32 5.92
CA GLY A 349 21.77 -20.49 4.75
C GLY A 349 20.60 -19.58 4.40
N THR A 350 20.70 -18.91 3.26
CA THR A 350 19.57 -18.17 2.69
C THR A 350 18.43 -19.15 2.40
N ALA A 351 17.23 -18.83 2.87
CA ALA A 351 16.03 -19.62 2.57
C ALA A 351 15.71 -19.60 1.07
N ASP A 352 14.97 -20.59 0.59
CA ASP A 352 14.54 -20.65 -0.81
C ASP A 352 13.72 -19.40 -1.18
N LEU A 353 13.91 -18.90 -2.42
CA LEU A 353 13.22 -17.71 -2.89
C LEU A 353 11.70 -17.82 -2.74
N ALA A 354 11.13 -19.02 -2.91
CA ALA A 354 9.69 -19.23 -2.76
C ALA A 354 9.19 -18.84 -1.36
N ASP A 355 9.99 -19.10 -0.32
CA ASP A 355 9.64 -18.84 1.07
C ASP A 355 9.82 -17.37 1.47
N ILE A 356 10.79 -16.67 0.88
CA ILE A 356 11.15 -15.30 1.24
C ILE A 356 10.80 -14.26 0.18
N ARG A 357 10.10 -14.66 -0.91
CA ARG A 357 9.78 -13.78 -2.05
C ARG A 357 9.12 -12.48 -1.63
N GLU A 358 8.13 -12.53 -0.77
CA GLU A 358 7.41 -11.34 -0.30
C GLU A 358 8.30 -10.41 0.54
N GLU A 359 9.23 -10.97 1.30
CA GLU A 359 10.24 -10.19 2.03
C GLU A 359 11.20 -9.50 1.07
N VAL A 360 11.70 -10.21 0.06
CA VAL A 360 12.57 -9.65 -0.98
C VAL A 360 11.86 -8.53 -1.73
N LYS A 361 10.62 -8.72 -2.16
CA LYS A 361 9.78 -7.67 -2.77
C LYS A 361 9.63 -6.44 -1.89
N LYS A 362 9.35 -6.64 -0.61
CA LYS A 362 9.22 -5.55 0.36
C LYS A 362 10.53 -4.75 0.49
N ASN A 363 11.67 -5.43 0.50
CA ASN A 363 12.99 -4.80 0.58
C ASN A 363 13.31 -4.04 -0.72
N ILE A 364 13.02 -4.60 -1.89
CA ILE A 364 13.13 -3.94 -3.20
C ILE A 364 12.31 -2.63 -3.19
N ASN A 365 11.04 -2.69 -2.77
CA ASN A 365 10.14 -1.53 -2.76
C ASN A 365 10.56 -0.41 -1.79
N ARG A 366 11.40 -0.71 -0.80
CA ARG A 366 11.92 0.25 0.20
C ARG A 366 13.33 0.74 -0.08
N SER A 367 13.96 0.23 -1.12
CA SER A 367 15.34 0.52 -1.50
C SER A 367 15.42 1.14 -2.90
N GLU A 368 16.63 1.52 -3.30
CA GLU A 368 16.91 2.02 -4.65
C GLU A 368 16.72 0.95 -5.75
N TYR A 369 16.61 -0.33 -5.41
CA TYR A 369 16.24 -1.40 -6.36
C TYR A 369 14.90 -1.13 -7.06
N ARG A 370 13.98 -0.40 -6.41
CA ARG A 370 12.73 0.02 -7.04
C ARG A 370 12.96 0.84 -8.31
N GLN A 371 14.06 1.58 -8.38
CA GLN A 371 14.41 2.35 -9.60
C GLN A 371 14.71 1.42 -10.78
N LEU A 372 15.32 0.25 -10.53
CA LEU A 372 15.54 -0.77 -11.57
C LEU A 372 14.23 -1.34 -12.10
N VAL A 373 13.27 -1.63 -11.21
CA VAL A 373 11.93 -2.09 -11.61
C VAL A 373 11.24 -1.03 -12.46
N ASN A 374 11.28 0.23 -12.02
CA ASN A 374 10.69 1.34 -12.77
C ASN A 374 11.37 1.54 -14.13
N GLN A 375 12.70 1.47 -14.18
CA GLN A 375 13.46 1.61 -15.43
C GLN A 375 13.09 0.47 -16.39
N GLY A 376 13.07 -0.79 -15.92
CA GLY A 376 12.68 -1.92 -16.73
C GLY A 376 11.27 -1.76 -17.32
N PHE A 377 10.32 -1.26 -16.54
CA PHE A 377 8.99 -0.96 -17.04
C PHE A 377 9.00 0.13 -18.11
N VAL A 378 9.76 1.23 -17.91
CA VAL A 378 9.90 2.29 -18.91
C VAL A 378 10.55 1.76 -20.18
N ASP A 379 11.59 0.94 -20.07
CA ASP A 379 12.30 0.34 -21.21
C ASP A 379 11.36 -0.57 -22.03
N LYS A 380 10.51 -1.35 -21.34
CA LYS A 380 9.45 -2.12 -21.96
C LYS A 380 8.47 -1.22 -22.73
N LEU A 381 7.96 -0.16 -22.08
CA LEU A 381 7.03 0.76 -22.74
C LEU A 381 7.66 1.47 -23.94
N ARG A 382 8.95 1.83 -23.87
CA ARG A 382 9.69 2.37 -25.03
C ARG A 382 9.69 1.42 -26.21
N LYS A 383 9.87 0.13 -25.95
CA LYS A 383 9.81 -0.93 -26.96
C LYS A 383 8.39 -1.14 -27.49
N ASP A 384 7.42 -1.28 -26.60
CA ASP A 384 6.02 -1.57 -26.95
C ASP A 384 5.40 -0.46 -27.80
N TYR A 385 5.75 0.80 -27.51
CA TYR A 385 5.25 1.99 -28.22
C TYR A 385 6.22 2.53 -29.29
N GLY A 386 7.27 1.77 -29.62
CA GLY A 386 8.16 2.08 -30.73
C GLY A 386 8.77 3.48 -30.64
N VAL A 387 9.35 3.84 -29.47
CA VAL A 387 9.96 5.17 -29.28
C VAL A 387 11.13 5.36 -30.22
N THR A 388 11.11 6.45 -30.97
CA THR A 388 12.24 6.91 -31.80
C THR A 388 12.69 8.25 -31.27
N ASP A 389 13.93 8.33 -30.77
CA ASP A 389 14.55 9.56 -30.24
C ASP A 389 15.26 10.34 -31.35
N TYR A 390 15.31 11.65 -31.21
CA TYR A 390 16.14 12.56 -32.02
C TYR A 390 17.15 13.26 -31.12
N PRO A 391 18.32 12.64 -30.84
CA PRO A 391 19.31 13.14 -29.87
C PRO A 391 19.80 14.54 -30.14
N GLU A 392 19.92 14.90 -31.43
CA GLU A 392 20.35 16.24 -31.85
C GLU A 392 19.39 17.36 -31.39
N ALA A 393 18.09 17.05 -31.30
CA ALA A 393 17.12 18.02 -30.82
C ALA A 393 17.22 18.19 -29.28
N VAL A 394 17.53 17.10 -28.55
CA VAL A 394 17.82 17.18 -27.11
C VAL A 394 19.08 17.92 -26.83
N GLU A 395 20.17 17.67 -27.61
CA GLU A 395 21.44 18.34 -27.51
C GLU A 395 21.31 19.85 -27.78
N ALA A 396 20.50 20.23 -28.79
CA ALA A 396 20.27 21.65 -29.10
C ALA A 396 19.59 22.38 -27.91
N LEU A 397 18.67 21.76 -27.21
CA LEU A 397 18.06 22.31 -25.99
C LEU A 397 19.06 22.32 -24.82
N SER A 398 19.88 21.29 -24.69
CA SER A 398 20.95 21.24 -23.67
C SER A 398 21.96 22.40 -23.85
N ASN A 399 22.39 22.62 -25.07
CA ASN A 399 23.28 23.75 -25.40
C ASN A 399 22.62 25.11 -25.10
N ALA A 400 21.30 25.26 -25.36
CA ALA A 400 20.56 26.46 -25.02
C ALA A 400 20.49 26.69 -23.50
N TRP A 401 20.28 25.61 -22.73
CA TRP A 401 20.27 25.65 -21.27
C TRP A 401 21.62 26.02 -20.67
N VAL A 402 22.70 25.42 -21.18
CA VAL A 402 24.08 25.75 -20.80
C VAL A 402 24.41 27.22 -21.14
N ALA A 403 24.05 27.70 -22.35
CA ALA A 403 24.21 29.08 -22.75
C ALA A 403 23.42 30.06 -21.86
N ALA A 404 22.27 29.67 -21.38
CA ALA A 404 21.48 30.43 -20.40
C ALA A 404 22.05 30.33 -18.97
N GLN A 405 23.15 29.61 -18.75
CA GLN A 405 23.78 29.38 -17.44
C GLN A 405 22.79 28.83 -16.39
N GLY A 406 21.85 28.02 -16.81
CA GLY A 406 20.78 27.46 -15.92
C GLY A 406 19.73 28.49 -15.49
N ASN A 407 19.64 29.63 -16.19
CA ASN A 407 18.62 30.64 -15.89
C ASN A 407 17.32 30.35 -16.67
N ASP A 408 16.27 30.02 -15.96
CA ASP A 408 14.95 29.68 -16.52
C ASP A 408 14.40 30.75 -17.47
N SER A 409 14.45 32.03 -17.07
CA SER A 409 13.90 33.14 -17.88
C SER A 409 14.66 33.32 -19.20
N ALA A 410 15.96 33.21 -19.16
CA ALA A 410 16.80 33.31 -20.36
C ALA A 410 16.60 32.09 -21.28
N PHE A 411 16.53 30.90 -20.71
CA PHE A 411 16.25 29.67 -21.46
C PHE A 411 14.88 29.72 -22.15
N PHE A 412 13.83 30.05 -21.42
CA PHE A 412 12.46 30.12 -21.99
C PHE A 412 12.32 31.23 -23.04
N ALA A 413 13.01 32.36 -22.87
CA ALA A 413 13.05 33.42 -23.89
C ALA A 413 13.76 32.98 -25.18
N GLY A 414 14.83 32.17 -25.05
CA GLY A 414 15.61 31.67 -26.20
C GLY A 414 15.03 30.42 -26.88
N THR A 415 13.93 29.86 -26.38
CA THR A 415 13.34 28.59 -26.87
C THR A 415 11.88 28.69 -27.30
N THR A 416 11.32 29.90 -27.53
CA THR A 416 9.95 30.15 -27.88
C THR A 416 9.50 29.52 -29.21
N ASP A 417 10.41 29.34 -30.16
CA ASP A 417 10.13 28.86 -31.53
C ASP A 417 10.84 27.54 -31.85
N LYS A 418 10.94 26.64 -30.87
CA LYS A 418 11.63 25.36 -31.01
C LYS A 418 10.63 24.22 -31.29
N PHE A 419 10.45 23.90 -32.58
CA PHE A 419 9.47 22.92 -33.04
C PHE A 419 10.08 21.67 -33.71
N ASP A 420 11.39 21.47 -33.61
CA ASP A 420 12.02 20.26 -34.12
C ASP A 420 11.49 19.04 -33.40
N ALA A 421 11.42 17.93 -34.12
CA ALA A 421 11.00 16.67 -33.52
C ALA A 421 12.00 16.27 -32.42
N LEU A 422 11.47 16.02 -31.22
CA LEU A 422 12.21 15.54 -30.08
C LEU A 422 12.20 14.00 -30.02
N CYS A 423 11.02 13.44 -30.26
CA CYS A 423 10.81 12.00 -30.36
C CYS A 423 9.50 11.65 -31.07
N LEU A 424 9.37 10.39 -31.46
CA LEU A 424 8.09 9.75 -31.83
C LEU A 424 7.75 8.73 -30.77
N ILE A 425 6.49 8.66 -30.33
CA ILE A 425 5.96 7.62 -29.45
C ILE A 425 4.63 7.14 -30.06
N ASP A 426 4.54 5.88 -30.45
CA ASP A 426 3.37 5.30 -31.11
C ASP A 426 2.96 6.13 -32.37
N GLY A 427 3.96 6.58 -33.14
CA GLY A 427 3.77 7.44 -34.33
C GLY A 427 3.39 8.88 -34.01
N LYS A 428 3.10 9.25 -32.78
CA LYS A 428 2.81 10.63 -32.35
C LYS A 428 4.11 11.40 -32.18
N ARG A 429 4.21 12.55 -32.87
CA ARG A 429 5.37 13.44 -32.77
C ARG A 429 5.29 14.31 -31.54
N PHE A 430 6.39 14.36 -30.79
CA PHE A 430 6.63 15.32 -29.73
C PHE A 430 7.79 16.25 -30.16
N THR A 431 7.68 17.52 -29.81
CA THR A 431 8.59 18.56 -30.24
C THR A 431 9.45 19.08 -29.07
N GLN A 432 10.51 19.84 -29.39
CA GLN A 432 11.26 20.57 -28.39
C GLN A 432 10.36 21.48 -27.53
N GLN A 433 9.32 22.10 -28.13
CA GLN A 433 8.38 22.94 -27.40
C GLN A 433 7.59 22.16 -26.34
N ASP A 434 7.24 20.92 -26.60
CA ASP A 434 6.54 20.07 -25.62
C ASP A 434 7.42 19.81 -24.39
N LEU A 435 8.73 19.61 -24.58
CA LEU A 435 9.68 19.46 -23.47
C LEU A 435 9.89 20.78 -22.73
N VAL A 436 10.01 21.91 -23.44
CA VAL A 436 10.16 23.24 -22.82
C VAL A 436 8.95 23.55 -21.94
N GLU A 437 7.74 23.25 -22.42
CA GLU A 437 6.52 23.45 -21.63
C GLU A 437 6.47 22.49 -20.43
N TYR A 438 6.89 21.23 -20.60
CA TYR A 438 7.05 20.29 -19.50
C TYR A 438 8.02 20.80 -18.44
N ILE A 439 9.18 21.34 -18.83
CA ILE A 439 10.17 21.93 -17.91
C ILE A 439 9.55 23.12 -17.16
N ARG A 440 8.81 23.99 -17.85
CA ARG A 440 8.12 25.14 -17.25
C ARG A 440 7.14 24.74 -16.14
N GLN A 441 6.42 23.65 -16.35
CA GLN A 441 5.47 23.10 -15.37
C GLN A 441 6.17 22.31 -14.26
N ASN A 442 7.39 21.83 -14.48
CA ASN A 442 8.16 20.99 -13.58
C ASN A 442 9.60 21.56 -13.40
N PRO A 443 9.76 22.73 -12.76
CA PRO A 443 11.03 23.47 -12.74
C PRO A 443 12.13 22.78 -11.94
N PHE A 444 11.79 21.87 -11.02
CA PHE A 444 12.77 21.23 -10.15
C PHE A 444 13.66 20.26 -10.93
N ALA A 445 14.98 20.40 -10.74
CA ALA A 445 15.98 19.47 -11.24
C ALA A 445 16.39 18.50 -10.14
N THR A 446 16.71 17.27 -10.52
CA THR A 446 17.35 16.28 -9.64
C THR A 446 18.87 16.38 -9.73
N THR A 447 19.39 16.98 -10.81
CA THR A 447 20.82 17.24 -11.01
C THR A 447 21.13 18.74 -11.02
N LYS A 448 22.31 19.12 -10.56
CA LYS A 448 22.86 20.47 -10.64
C LYS A 448 23.78 20.67 -11.84
N LYS A 449 24.04 19.61 -12.60
CA LYS A 449 24.85 19.67 -13.83
C LYS A 449 24.07 20.35 -14.93
N LEU A 450 24.67 21.43 -15.52
CA LEU A 450 23.98 22.17 -16.57
C LEU A 450 23.75 21.34 -17.83
N ASP A 451 24.76 20.58 -18.24
CA ASP A 451 24.70 19.71 -19.43
C ASP A 451 23.81 18.47 -19.26
N ALA A 452 23.63 17.98 -18.03
CA ALA A 452 22.80 16.84 -17.73
C ALA A 452 21.33 17.20 -17.47
N TYR A 453 20.99 18.46 -17.21
CA TYR A 453 19.65 18.91 -16.84
C TYR A 453 18.59 18.59 -17.90
N ILE A 454 18.85 18.97 -19.16
CA ILE A 454 17.90 18.73 -20.25
C ILE A 454 17.76 17.25 -20.59
N PRO A 455 18.83 16.44 -20.69
CA PRO A 455 18.73 14.99 -20.84
C PRO A 455 17.90 14.32 -19.71
N GLU A 456 18.09 14.75 -18.46
CA GLU A 456 17.31 14.24 -17.34
C GLU A 456 15.83 14.61 -17.48
N LYS A 457 15.52 15.88 -17.78
CA LYS A 457 14.16 16.33 -18.04
C LYS A 457 13.50 15.63 -19.22
N TYR A 458 14.27 15.32 -20.26
CA TYR A 458 13.82 14.55 -21.40
C TYR A 458 13.41 13.12 -21.00
N ASN A 459 14.22 12.43 -20.23
CA ASN A 459 13.90 11.11 -19.74
C ASN A 459 12.63 11.11 -18.88
N MET A 460 12.49 12.08 -17.98
CA MET A 460 11.27 12.25 -17.17
C MET A 460 10.04 12.57 -18.02
N PHE A 461 10.21 13.39 -19.07
CA PHE A 461 9.17 13.70 -20.03
C PHE A 461 8.70 12.46 -20.79
N ILE A 462 9.65 11.68 -21.34
CA ILE A 462 9.34 10.42 -22.05
C ILE A 462 8.62 9.45 -21.12
N GLU A 463 9.12 9.24 -19.91
CA GLU A 463 8.46 8.37 -18.93
C GLU A 463 7.02 8.82 -18.68
N LYS A 464 6.79 10.12 -18.48
CA LYS A 464 5.44 10.67 -18.27
C LYS A 464 4.53 10.39 -19.48
N GLN A 465 5.01 10.60 -20.71
CA GLN A 465 4.22 10.36 -21.92
C GLN A 465 3.91 8.88 -22.09
N LEU A 466 4.88 8.00 -21.91
CA LEU A 466 4.71 6.56 -22.01
C LEU A 466 3.70 6.04 -21.00
N ARG A 467 3.82 6.46 -19.74
CA ARG A 467 2.86 6.09 -18.69
C ARG A 467 1.44 6.61 -18.99
N ALA A 468 1.31 7.80 -19.55
CA ALA A 468 0.00 8.35 -19.92
C ALA A 468 -0.63 7.57 -21.09
N ILE A 469 0.17 7.17 -22.09
CA ILE A 469 -0.29 6.34 -23.21
C ILE A 469 -0.68 4.94 -22.69
N GLU A 470 0.17 4.31 -21.87
CA GLU A 470 -0.13 3.01 -21.26
C GLU A 470 -1.42 3.07 -20.46
N ASP A 471 -1.56 4.07 -19.56
CA ASP A 471 -2.75 4.24 -18.74
C ASP A 471 -4.03 4.39 -19.60
N SER A 472 -3.96 5.14 -20.69
CA SER A 472 -5.10 5.28 -21.60
C SER A 472 -5.47 4.01 -22.37
N ASN A 473 -4.54 3.06 -22.48
CA ASN A 473 -4.72 1.79 -23.19
C ASN A 473 -5.05 0.60 -22.27
N LEU A 474 -5.03 0.78 -20.95
CA LEU A 474 -5.20 -0.34 -20.01
C LEU A 474 -6.50 -1.11 -20.22
N GLU A 475 -7.61 -0.43 -20.45
CA GLU A 475 -8.92 -1.06 -20.64
C GLU A 475 -9.01 -1.82 -21.98
N ASN A 476 -8.18 -1.47 -22.98
CA ASN A 476 -8.06 -2.21 -24.23
C ASN A 476 -7.16 -3.44 -24.08
N LYS A 477 -6.14 -3.36 -23.22
CA LYS A 477 -5.19 -4.47 -22.98
C LYS A 477 -5.72 -5.49 -21.98
N TYR A 478 -6.55 -5.05 -21.01
CA TYR A 478 -7.01 -5.89 -19.90
C TYR A 478 -8.54 -5.94 -19.86
N PRO A 479 -9.18 -6.98 -20.47
CA PRO A 479 -10.64 -7.11 -20.49
C PRO A 479 -11.29 -7.10 -19.11
N GLU A 480 -10.62 -7.65 -18.09
CA GLU A 480 -11.10 -7.64 -16.71
C GLU A 480 -11.14 -6.21 -16.11
N LEU A 481 -10.20 -5.34 -16.47
CA LEU A 481 -10.25 -3.93 -16.05
C LEU A 481 -11.38 -3.20 -16.77
N LYS A 482 -11.55 -3.45 -18.09
CA LYS A 482 -12.66 -2.89 -18.85
C LYS A 482 -14.01 -3.25 -18.24
N ASN A 483 -14.22 -4.53 -17.91
CA ASN A 483 -15.44 -5.02 -17.30
C ASN A 483 -15.66 -4.41 -15.90
N LEU A 484 -14.61 -4.30 -15.10
CA LEU A 484 -14.65 -3.67 -13.79
C LEU A 484 -15.03 -2.18 -13.90
N MET A 485 -14.44 -1.45 -14.85
CA MET A 485 -14.77 -0.04 -15.06
C MET A 485 -16.19 0.16 -15.58
N GLN A 486 -16.67 -0.75 -16.44
CA GLN A 486 -18.07 -0.75 -16.87
C GLN A 486 -19.02 -1.03 -15.71
N GLU A 487 -18.69 -1.97 -14.83
CA GLU A 487 -19.48 -2.25 -13.62
C GLU A 487 -19.55 -1.02 -12.69
N TYR A 488 -18.43 -0.32 -12.47
CA TYR A 488 -18.43 0.92 -11.67
C TYR A 488 -19.27 2.01 -12.34
N HIS A 489 -19.07 2.22 -13.64
CA HIS A 489 -19.84 3.19 -14.42
C HIS A 489 -21.34 2.96 -14.26
N ASP A 490 -21.80 1.75 -14.56
CA ASP A 490 -23.22 1.41 -14.51
C ASP A 490 -23.76 1.34 -13.08
N GLY A 491 -22.92 0.96 -12.13
CA GLY A 491 -23.25 0.93 -10.69
C GLY A 491 -23.54 2.31 -10.11
N ILE A 492 -22.70 3.31 -10.43
CA ILE A 492 -22.92 4.71 -10.03
C ILE A 492 -24.24 5.22 -10.64
N LEU A 493 -24.45 4.98 -11.94
CA LEU A 493 -25.68 5.37 -12.64
C LEU A 493 -26.92 4.75 -12.00
N LEU A 494 -26.86 3.43 -11.71
CA LEU A 494 -27.95 2.72 -11.05
C LEU A 494 -28.26 3.33 -9.68
N PHE A 495 -27.22 3.61 -8.87
CA PHE A 495 -27.40 4.18 -7.54
C PHE A 495 -28.07 5.55 -7.60
N GLU A 496 -27.52 6.48 -8.38
CA GLU A 496 -28.01 7.85 -8.50
C GLU A 496 -29.44 7.93 -9.03
N ILE A 497 -29.77 7.15 -10.06
CA ILE A 497 -31.12 7.14 -10.60
C ILE A 497 -32.13 6.48 -9.66
N SER A 498 -31.73 5.42 -8.95
CA SER A 498 -32.59 4.74 -7.98
C SER A 498 -32.84 5.61 -6.74
N LEU A 499 -31.82 6.37 -6.31
CA LEU A 499 -31.98 7.37 -5.26
C LEU A 499 -33.07 8.36 -5.63
N LYS A 500 -32.99 8.92 -6.83
CA LYS A 500 -33.95 9.93 -7.33
C LYS A 500 -35.34 9.35 -7.58
N GLU A 501 -35.45 8.22 -8.27
CA GLU A 501 -36.73 7.71 -8.77
C GLU A 501 -37.48 6.84 -7.76
N VAL A 502 -36.79 6.28 -6.76
CA VAL A 502 -37.38 5.35 -5.79
C VAL A 502 -37.20 5.85 -4.36
N TRP A 503 -35.96 6.02 -3.87
CA TRP A 503 -35.72 6.19 -2.43
C TRP A 503 -36.12 7.57 -1.92
N ASP A 504 -35.76 8.63 -2.64
CA ASP A 504 -36.17 10.00 -2.30
C ASP A 504 -37.67 10.17 -2.45
N LYS A 505 -38.27 9.62 -3.51
CA LYS A 505 -39.74 9.63 -3.67
C LYS A 505 -40.43 8.92 -2.54
N ALA A 506 -39.96 7.74 -2.15
CA ALA A 506 -40.57 6.98 -1.04
C ALA A 506 -40.52 7.72 0.31
N THR A 507 -39.50 8.57 0.51
CA THR A 507 -39.38 9.35 1.75
C THR A 507 -40.13 10.67 1.74
N GLN A 508 -40.30 11.29 0.58
CA GLN A 508 -40.93 12.62 0.41
C GLN A 508 -42.43 12.53 0.09
N ASP A 509 -42.85 11.48 -0.58
CA ASP A 509 -44.25 11.28 -0.98
C ASP A 509 -45.12 10.75 0.17
N THR A 510 -45.44 11.63 1.10
CA THR A 510 -46.30 11.26 2.25
C THR A 510 -47.73 10.90 1.84
N ALA A 511 -48.23 11.42 0.74
CA ALA A 511 -49.56 11.08 0.22
C ALA A 511 -49.55 9.67 -0.40
N GLY A 512 -48.58 9.39 -1.26
CA GLY A 512 -48.49 8.09 -1.93
C GLY A 512 -48.24 6.96 -0.94
N ILE A 513 -47.32 7.11 0.02
CA ILE A 513 -47.07 6.08 1.04
C ILE A 513 -48.30 5.83 1.96
N THR A 514 -49.05 6.91 2.25
CA THR A 514 -50.31 6.77 3.01
C THR A 514 -51.37 6.00 2.22
N GLU A 515 -51.53 6.30 0.94
CA GLU A 515 -52.46 5.59 0.07
C GLU A 515 -52.03 4.12 -0.11
N PHE A 516 -50.75 3.88 -0.35
CA PHE A 516 -50.18 2.54 -0.46
C PHE A 516 -50.46 1.72 0.81
N PHE A 517 -50.19 2.29 2.00
CA PHE A 517 -50.50 1.64 3.27
C PHE A 517 -51.99 1.31 3.39
N ASN A 518 -52.88 2.26 3.07
CA ASN A 518 -54.32 2.06 3.20
C ASN A 518 -54.85 0.94 2.28
N ARG A 519 -54.35 0.87 1.05
CA ARG A 519 -54.69 -0.23 0.11
C ARG A 519 -54.16 -1.59 0.62
N ASN A 520 -52.99 -1.62 1.26
CA ASN A 520 -52.31 -2.83 1.69
C ASN A 520 -52.43 -3.10 3.20
N LYS A 521 -53.30 -2.36 3.90
CA LYS A 521 -53.41 -2.38 5.38
C LYS A 521 -53.55 -3.77 5.98
N LYS A 522 -54.16 -4.71 5.26
CA LYS A 522 -54.35 -6.11 5.69
C LYS A 522 -53.04 -6.90 5.83
N ASN A 523 -52.01 -6.45 5.17
CA ASN A 523 -50.67 -7.08 5.17
C ASN A 523 -49.85 -6.67 6.41
N TYR A 524 -50.23 -5.56 7.05
CA TYR A 524 -49.53 -5.02 8.21
C TYR A 524 -50.23 -5.48 9.51
N LYS A 525 -49.69 -6.51 10.11
CA LYS A 525 -50.20 -7.10 11.34
C LYS A 525 -49.11 -7.15 12.40
N TRP A 526 -49.48 -6.92 13.63
CA TRP A 526 -48.63 -7.17 14.77
C TRP A 526 -48.92 -8.55 15.37
N ASP A 527 -47.89 -9.15 15.95
CA ASP A 527 -47.91 -10.38 16.71
C ASP A 527 -48.72 -10.24 18.01
N ALA A 528 -48.73 -9.03 18.59
CA ALA A 528 -49.51 -8.72 19.80
C ALA A 528 -49.93 -7.23 19.77
N PRO A 529 -51.01 -6.88 20.52
CA PRO A 529 -51.44 -5.50 20.67
C PRO A 529 -50.33 -4.60 21.21
N ARG A 530 -50.21 -3.37 20.67
CA ARG A 530 -49.24 -2.39 21.11
C ARG A 530 -49.96 -1.17 21.68
N TYR A 531 -49.27 -0.43 22.59
CA TYR A 531 -49.72 0.86 23.08
C TYR A 531 -49.08 1.97 22.29
N LYS A 532 -49.86 2.79 21.60
CA LYS A 532 -49.41 3.97 20.88
C LYS A 532 -49.72 5.23 21.66
N GLY A 533 -48.72 6.06 21.95
CA GLY A 533 -48.93 7.33 22.65
C GLY A 533 -47.69 7.88 23.31
N CYS A 534 -47.90 8.60 24.40
CA CYS A 534 -46.86 9.13 25.24
C CYS A 534 -46.93 8.56 26.64
N ILE A 535 -45.78 8.33 27.25
CA ILE A 535 -45.65 8.17 28.69
C ILE A 535 -45.01 9.43 29.27
N VAL A 536 -45.56 9.97 30.33
CA VAL A 536 -45.07 11.13 31.04
C VAL A 536 -44.64 10.70 32.42
N TYR A 537 -43.43 11.05 32.83
CA TYR A 537 -42.87 10.92 34.17
C TYR A 537 -42.77 12.31 34.77
N ALA A 538 -43.36 12.56 35.92
CA ALA A 538 -43.45 13.86 36.50
C ALA A 538 -43.19 13.86 38.01
N LYS A 539 -42.66 14.96 38.53
CA LYS A 539 -42.39 15.16 39.97
C LYS A 539 -43.64 15.07 40.82
N ASP A 540 -44.74 15.59 40.31
CA ASP A 540 -46.03 15.59 41.02
C ASP A 540 -47.21 15.59 40.02
N LYS A 541 -48.45 15.42 40.59
CA LYS A 541 -49.68 15.38 39.82
C LYS A 541 -50.02 16.68 39.08
N LYS A 542 -49.55 17.83 39.57
CA LYS A 542 -49.80 19.16 38.99
C LYS A 542 -48.95 19.32 37.71
N VAL A 543 -47.69 18.96 37.80
CA VAL A 543 -46.77 18.91 36.64
C VAL A 543 -47.20 17.88 35.59
N ALA A 544 -47.62 16.69 36.02
CA ALA A 544 -48.14 15.68 35.10
C ALA A 544 -49.37 16.16 34.33
N LYS A 545 -50.31 16.86 34.98
CA LYS A 545 -51.48 17.46 34.35
C LYS A 545 -51.16 18.54 33.36
N ALA A 546 -50.16 19.41 33.70
CA ALA A 546 -49.68 20.46 32.82
C ALA A 546 -49.01 19.85 31.56
N ALA A 547 -48.15 18.85 31.73
CA ALA A 547 -47.53 18.12 30.59
C ALA A 547 -48.60 17.43 29.72
N GLN A 548 -49.60 16.81 30.34
CA GLN A 548 -50.71 16.20 29.59
C GLN A 548 -51.47 17.22 28.74
N GLN A 549 -51.72 18.41 29.25
CA GLN A 549 -52.37 19.51 28.52
C GLN A 549 -51.53 19.93 27.31
N ILE A 550 -50.22 20.14 27.51
CA ILE A 550 -49.30 20.49 26.45
C ILE A 550 -49.31 19.40 25.35
N ILE A 551 -49.19 18.13 25.71
CA ILE A 551 -49.18 16.98 24.77
C ILE A 551 -50.47 16.90 23.95
N LYS A 552 -51.63 17.27 24.56
CA LYS A 552 -52.92 17.22 23.86
C LYS A 552 -53.18 18.41 22.95
N THR A 553 -52.59 19.57 23.23
CA THR A 553 -52.97 20.81 22.54
C THR A 553 -51.87 21.37 21.66
N ALA A 554 -50.61 21.04 21.89
CA ALA A 554 -49.48 21.54 21.09
C ALA A 554 -49.27 20.71 19.81
N ASN A 555 -48.67 21.35 18.80
CA ASN A 555 -48.17 20.62 17.64
C ASN A 555 -47.18 19.54 18.10
N PRO A 556 -47.32 18.28 17.62
CA PRO A 556 -46.46 17.18 17.98
C PRO A 556 -44.94 17.48 17.95
N ASP A 557 -44.49 18.27 16.97
CA ASP A 557 -43.08 18.61 16.81
C ASP A 557 -42.58 19.63 17.83
N SER A 558 -43.49 20.42 18.40
CA SER A 558 -43.18 21.46 19.38
C SER A 558 -43.34 21.01 20.85
N VAL A 559 -43.94 19.85 21.11
CA VAL A 559 -44.24 19.36 22.44
C VAL A 559 -43.00 19.32 23.35
N ALA A 560 -41.88 18.82 22.82
CA ALA A 560 -40.64 18.71 23.57
C ALA A 560 -40.12 20.08 24.02
N ALA A 561 -40.11 21.06 23.10
CA ALA A 561 -39.72 22.44 23.40
C ALA A 561 -40.65 23.09 24.44
N TYR A 562 -41.97 22.93 24.27
CA TYR A 562 -42.91 23.50 25.25
C TYR A 562 -42.81 22.87 26.63
N ILE A 563 -42.61 21.55 26.73
CA ILE A 563 -42.38 20.86 28.00
C ILE A 563 -41.09 21.37 28.65
N ASN A 564 -39.99 21.41 27.93
CA ASN A 564 -38.72 21.86 28.47
C ASN A 564 -38.76 23.32 28.93
N ASN A 565 -39.31 24.21 28.11
CA ASN A 565 -39.33 25.67 28.42
C ASN A 565 -40.32 26.06 29.49
N ARG A 566 -41.41 25.31 29.70
CA ARG A 566 -42.49 25.68 30.61
C ARG A 566 -42.50 24.91 31.93
N LEU A 567 -41.97 23.67 31.92
CA LEU A 567 -42.08 22.78 33.08
C LEU A 567 -40.72 22.34 33.64
N ASN A 568 -39.65 22.47 32.87
CA ASN A 568 -38.28 22.22 33.30
C ASN A 568 -37.51 23.54 33.45
N THR A 569 -36.40 23.51 34.18
CA THR A 569 -35.38 24.55 34.22
C THR A 569 -34.03 23.97 33.86
N ASP A 570 -33.02 24.81 33.62
CA ASP A 570 -31.68 24.33 33.25
C ASP A 570 -31.08 23.36 34.27
N SER A 571 -31.46 23.55 35.55
CA SER A 571 -30.93 22.79 36.68
C SER A 571 -31.88 21.68 37.19
N VAL A 572 -33.19 21.75 36.89
CA VAL A 572 -34.19 20.80 37.43
C VAL A 572 -35.13 20.29 36.36
N LYS A 573 -35.15 18.99 36.17
CA LYS A 573 -36.09 18.31 35.30
C LYS A 573 -37.32 17.82 36.07
N ASN A 574 -38.36 18.63 36.10
CA ASN A 574 -39.64 18.28 36.75
C ASN A 574 -40.49 17.29 35.98
N VAL A 575 -40.22 17.13 34.67
CA VAL A 575 -40.95 16.24 33.80
C VAL A 575 -40.08 15.69 32.66
N ARG A 576 -40.27 14.42 32.39
CA ARG A 576 -39.74 13.73 31.21
C ARG A 576 -40.91 13.06 30.51
N PHE A 577 -40.87 12.98 29.17
CA PHE A 577 -41.86 12.21 28.44
C PHE A 577 -41.18 11.45 27.31
N GLU A 578 -41.79 10.33 26.93
CA GLU A 578 -41.41 9.49 25.83
C GLU A 578 -42.62 9.26 24.93
N ARG A 579 -42.44 9.39 23.62
CA ARG A 579 -43.44 9.05 22.62
C ARG A 579 -43.03 7.78 21.91
N GLY A 580 -43.96 6.86 21.70
CA GLY A 580 -43.63 5.62 21.02
C GLY A 580 -44.84 4.71 20.79
N ILE A 581 -44.51 3.55 20.24
CA ILE A 581 -45.41 2.40 20.09
C ILE A 581 -44.71 1.24 20.76
N TRP A 582 -45.28 0.77 21.85
CA TRP A 582 -44.69 -0.25 22.70
C TRP A 582 -45.52 -1.52 22.69
N LYS A 583 -44.89 -2.67 22.48
CA LYS A 583 -45.46 -3.98 22.84
C LYS A 583 -45.19 -4.28 24.33
N LYS A 584 -45.85 -5.30 24.86
CA LYS A 584 -45.56 -5.78 26.21
C LYS A 584 -44.09 -6.27 26.27
N GLY A 585 -43.32 -5.75 27.21
CA GLY A 585 -41.91 -6.01 27.43
C GLY A 585 -40.97 -4.87 26.99
N ASP A 586 -41.43 -3.92 26.15
CA ASP A 586 -40.60 -2.84 25.64
C ASP A 586 -40.36 -1.72 26.67
N ASN A 587 -41.35 -1.42 27.54
CA ASN A 587 -41.26 -0.38 28.56
C ASN A 587 -42.04 -0.80 29.82
N LYS A 588 -41.33 -0.97 30.94
CA LYS A 588 -41.89 -1.48 32.19
C LYS A 588 -43.02 -0.61 32.76
N ALA A 589 -42.94 0.72 32.59
CA ALA A 589 -43.97 1.65 33.02
C ALA A 589 -45.23 1.50 32.15
N VAL A 590 -45.07 1.39 30.84
CA VAL A 590 -46.18 1.10 29.90
C VAL A 590 -46.78 -0.27 30.18
N ASP A 591 -45.98 -1.27 30.49
CA ASP A 591 -46.47 -2.62 30.87
C ASP A 591 -47.37 -2.56 32.10
N ARG A 592 -46.96 -1.82 33.14
CA ARG A 592 -47.72 -1.64 34.34
C ARG A 592 -49.05 -0.90 34.09
N LEU A 593 -48.96 0.22 33.35
CA LEU A 593 -50.11 1.13 33.21
C LEU A 593 -51.06 0.72 32.08
N ALA A 594 -50.55 0.36 30.91
CA ALA A 594 -51.35 -0.03 29.76
C ALA A 594 -51.67 -1.51 29.73
N PHE A 595 -50.70 -2.40 29.98
CA PHE A 595 -50.89 -3.84 29.91
C PHE A 595 -51.29 -4.47 31.23
N LYS A 596 -51.38 -3.69 32.32
CA LYS A 596 -51.80 -4.11 33.67
C LYS A 596 -50.87 -5.17 34.27
N ASP A 597 -49.62 -5.19 33.88
CA ASP A 597 -48.62 -6.13 34.39
C ASP A 597 -48.00 -5.58 35.67
N LYS A 598 -48.66 -5.93 36.78
CA LYS A 598 -48.21 -5.51 38.13
C LYS A 598 -47.03 -6.34 38.66
N LYS A 599 -46.64 -7.43 37.99
CA LYS A 599 -45.57 -8.34 38.42
C LYS A 599 -44.24 -8.11 37.70
N ASN A 600 -44.10 -7.04 36.90
CA ASN A 600 -42.91 -6.78 36.10
C ASN A 600 -41.72 -6.25 36.91
N GLY A 601 -41.83 -6.12 38.26
CA GLY A 601 -40.73 -5.69 39.13
C GLY A 601 -40.33 -4.21 39.00
N TYR A 602 -41.17 -3.40 38.35
CA TYR A 602 -40.91 -1.99 38.14
C TYR A 602 -41.47 -1.08 39.23
N THR A 603 -40.63 -0.18 39.75
CA THR A 603 -41.01 0.89 40.67
C THR A 603 -40.71 2.24 40.01
N PRO A 604 -41.63 3.25 40.07
CA PRO A 604 -41.36 4.59 39.58
C PRO A 604 -40.12 5.22 40.26
N SER A 605 -39.45 6.07 39.56
CA SER A 605 -38.31 6.86 40.10
C SER A 605 -38.75 7.75 41.26
N GLU A 606 -37.93 7.87 42.31
CA GLU A 606 -38.18 8.78 43.44
C GLU A 606 -38.21 10.28 42.99
N GLU A 607 -37.47 10.62 41.98
CA GLU A 607 -37.42 11.99 41.41
C GLU A 607 -38.68 12.33 40.62
N LEU A 608 -39.23 11.36 39.87
CA LEU A 608 -40.39 11.52 38.99
C LEU A 608 -41.44 10.42 39.27
N PRO A 609 -42.05 10.40 40.48
CA PRO A 609 -42.89 9.29 40.95
C PRO A 609 -44.26 9.19 40.28
N VAL A 610 -44.68 10.24 39.58
CA VAL A 610 -46.01 10.26 38.94
C VAL A 610 -45.87 9.92 37.48
N GLU A 611 -46.53 8.84 37.07
CA GLU A 611 -46.54 8.36 35.70
C GLU A 611 -47.94 8.36 35.12
N ILE A 612 -48.10 8.92 33.94
CA ILE A 612 -49.37 8.92 33.22
C ILE A 612 -49.16 8.50 31.75
N LEU A 613 -50.15 7.84 31.21
CA LEU A 613 -50.19 7.48 29.79
C LEU A 613 -51.20 8.35 29.05
N ILE A 614 -50.81 8.77 27.83
CA ILE A 614 -51.66 9.53 26.92
C ILE A 614 -51.61 8.84 25.58
N GLY A 615 -52.66 8.11 25.24
CA GLY A 615 -52.72 7.30 24.04
C GLY A 615 -53.73 6.17 24.15
N LYS A 616 -53.56 5.16 23.30
CA LYS A 616 -54.49 4.02 23.22
C LYS A 616 -53.78 2.73 22.82
N LYS A 617 -54.40 1.60 23.18
CA LYS A 617 -54.02 0.28 22.67
C LYS A 617 -54.56 0.11 21.25
N LEU A 618 -53.68 -0.40 20.39
CA LEU A 618 -54.01 -0.78 19.01
C LEU A 618 -53.74 -2.27 18.82
N LYS A 619 -54.59 -2.93 18.04
CA LYS A 619 -54.44 -4.36 17.67
C LYS A 619 -53.58 -4.53 16.41
N ALA A 620 -53.55 -3.53 15.57
CA ALA A 620 -52.78 -3.47 14.30
C ALA A 620 -52.43 -2.04 13.97
N PRO A 621 -51.43 -1.79 13.09
CA PRO A 621 -51.11 -0.46 12.59
C PRO A 621 -52.34 0.24 12.02
N GLN A 622 -52.48 1.55 12.31
CA GLN A 622 -53.58 2.38 11.83
C GLN A 622 -53.15 3.35 10.73
N GLU A 623 -51.91 3.74 10.74
CA GLU A 623 -51.27 4.63 9.77
C GLU A 623 -49.86 4.12 9.46
N TYR A 624 -49.28 4.54 8.32
CA TYR A 624 -47.98 4.05 7.88
C TYR A 624 -46.85 4.33 8.88
N THR A 625 -46.95 5.42 9.65
CA THR A 625 -45.98 5.80 10.68
C THR A 625 -45.92 4.79 11.84
N ASP A 626 -46.93 3.92 12.01
CA ASP A 626 -46.96 2.88 13.02
C ASP A 626 -46.01 1.72 12.72
N GLU A 627 -45.68 1.51 11.45
CA GLU A 627 -44.71 0.54 10.89
C GLU A 627 -43.84 1.17 9.81
N ARG A 628 -43.40 2.39 10.05
CA ARG A 628 -42.77 3.27 9.04
C ARG A 628 -41.67 2.55 8.26
N GLY A 629 -40.74 1.86 8.93
CA GLY A 629 -39.63 1.20 8.24
C GLY A 629 -40.09 0.16 7.24
N ARG A 630 -40.98 -0.75 7.66
CA ARG A 630 -41.53 -1.79 6.80
C ARG A 630 -42.35 -1.24 5.66
N VAL A 631 -43.26 -0.29 5.97
CA VAL A 631 -44.12 0.32 4.94
C VAL A 631 -43.30 1.10 3.92
N THR A 632 -42.23 1.79 4.35
CA THR A 632 -41.34 2.51 3.43
C THR A 632 -40.60 1.55 2.51
N SER A 633 -40.10 0.41 3.05
CA SER A 633 -39.44 -0.62 2.23
C SER A 633 -40.41 -1.21 1.20
N ASP A 634 -41.61 -1.65 1.63
CA ASP A 634 -42.60 -2.20 0.72
C ASP A 634 -43.07 -1.17 -0.33
N TYR A 635 -43.09 0.12 0.03
CA TYR A 635 -43.42 1.20 -0.90
C TYR A 635 -42.30 1.47 -1.89
N GLN A 636 -41.04 1.36 -1.48
CA GLN A 636 -39.90 1.42 -2.38
C GLN A 636 -39.97 0.30 -3.42
N ASP A 637 -40.23 -0.94 -3.01
CA ASP A 637 -40.40 -2.08 -3.91
C ASP A 637 -41.56 -1.85 -4.90
N TYR A 638 -42.66 -1.29 -4.43
CA TYR A 638 -43.78 -0.94 -5.30
C TYR A 638 -43.42 0.13 -6.33
N LEU A 639 -42.77 1.21 -5.90
CA LEU A 639 -42.31 2.28 -6.80
C LEU A 639 -41.31 1.73 -7.83
N GLU A 640 -40.38 0.90 -7.41
CA GLU A 640 -39.40 0.27 -8.30
C GLU A 640 -40.07 -0.60 -9.36
N GLN A 641 -41.03 -1.45 -8.98
CA GLN A 641 -41.78 -2.28 -9.92
C GLN A 641 -42.56 -1.44 -10.93
N GLN A 642 -43.24 -0.37 -10.47
CA GLN A 642 -43.96 0.55 -11.36
C GLN A 642 -43.03 1.24 -12.32
N TRP A 643 -41.86 1.70 -11.83
CA TRP A 643 -40.86 2.37 -12.65
C TRP A 643 -40.27 1.41 -13.69
N VAL A 644 -39.87 0.20 -13.33
CA VAL A 644 -39.37 -0.80 -14.29
C VAL A 644 -40.39 -1.12 -15.37
N GLN A 645 -41.69 -1.23 -15.03
CA GLN A 645 -42.74 -1.42 -16.03
C GLN A 645 -42.86 -0.23 -17.00
N GLN A 646 -42.67 0.99 -16.52
CA GLN A 646 -42.64 2.20 -17.37
C GLN A 646 -41.41 2.20 -18.28
N LEU A 647 -40.22 1.83 -17.75
CA LEU A 647 -39.00 1.75 -18.53
C LEU A 647 -39.09 0.68 -19.62
N ARG A 648 -39.68 -0.49 -19.36
CA ARG A 648 -39.89 -1.55 -20.36
C ARG A 648 -40.86 -1.10 -21.50
N LYS A 649 -41.79 -0.18 -21.22
CA LYS A 649 -42.64 0.41 -22.24
C LYS A 649 -41.92 1.49 -23.05
N LYS A 650 -40.98 2.20 -22.44
CA LYS A 650 -40.25 3.32 -23.03
C LYS A 650 -39.06 2.86 -23.86
N TYR A 651 -38.30 1.90 -23.37
CA TYR A 651 -37.06 1.46 -24.00
C TYR A 651 -37.22 0.08 -24.64
N PRO A 652 -36.93 -0.06 -25.95
CA PRO A 652 -36.97 -1.35 -26.62
C PRO A 652 -35.83 -2.26 -26.05
N VAL A 653 -36.20 -3.50 -25.73
CA VAL A 653 -35.29 -4.54 -25.28
C VAL A 653 -35.33 -5.67 -26.33
N VAL A 654 -34.13 -6.06 -26.80
CA VAL A 654 -33.97 -7.20 -27.69
C VAL A 654 -32.93 -8.14 -27.11
N VAL A 655 -33.32 -9.35 -26.75
CA VAL A 655 -32.43 -10.41 -26.28
C VAL A 655 -32.15 -11.36 -27.44
N ASN A 656 -30.87 -11.60 -27.73
CA ASN A 656 -30.44 -12.55 -28.76
C ASN A 656 -30.56 -13.97 -28.18
N LYS A 657 -31.64 -14.65 -28.53
CA LYS A 657 -31.94 -15.99 -28.02
C LYS A 657 -30.92 -17.02 -28.45
N GLU A 658 -30.38 -16.89 -29.67
CA GLU A 658 -29.37 -17.82 -30.17
C GLU A 658 -28.07 -17.74 -29.38
N VAL A 659 -27.67 -16.52 -29.00
CA VAL A 659 -26.49 -16.28 -28.14
C VAL A 659 -26.78 -16.76 -26.72
N LEU A 660 -27.96 -16.44 -26.19
CA LEU A 660 -28.37 -16.87 -24.86
C LEU A 660 -28.35 -18.39 -24.71
N ASP A 661 -28.85 -19.11 -25.73
CA ASP A 661 -28.90 -20.57 -25.71
C ASP A 661 -27.51 -21.23 -25.82
N LYS A 662 -26.49 -20.52 -26.31
CA LYS A 662 -25.09 -20.98 -26.33
C LYS A 662 -24.39 -20.86 -24.96
N ILE A 663 -24.83 -19.98 -24.08
CA ILE A 663 -24.19 -19.73 -22.76
C ILE A 663 -24.89 -20.43 -21.61
N LYS A 664 -26.03 -21.07 -21.87
CA LYS A 664 -26.75 -21.93 -20.90
C LYS A 664 -25.98 -23.24 -20.74
#